data_3577946d50b2677e82cfc00b48b9c243
#
_entry.id   3577946d50b2677e82cfc00b48b9c243
#
_cell.length_a   1.000
_cell.length_b   1.000
_cell.length_c   1.000
_cell.angle_alpha   90.00
_cell.angle_beta   90.00
_cell.angle_gamma   90.00
#
_symmetry.space_group_name_H-M   'P 1'
#
loop_
_entity.id
_entity.type
_entity.pdbx_description
1 polymer ?
#
loop_
_entity_poly.entity_id
_entity_poly.type
_entity_poly.pdbx_seq_one_letter_code
_entity_poly.pdbx_strand_id
1 'polypeptide(L)'
;MNNKARHRITELINEIRDHQFKYYVLDQPTITDAQFDALLRELQKLEDSNPELRQPDSPTAHVGGGFSTQFEQRDHIEKMMSLDNVFDSEELTQWFDRVEKDISSPQYLCEVKVDGLAINLMYENGVLTQGLTRGNGVTGEDVTLNVKTIKNLPHQLKGDSVPALIEVRGEVFFPIAAFNELNESLEEAGKQLFANPRNAAAGSLRQKDPRVTASRPLSVVVHGVGAREGISFESQSGAYEVLKSLGLPTSDRFKVCGTRAEVLKFIQFYADHRHDVEHEIDGVVIKVDSLSQQGQLGFTSRAPKWAIAYKYPPEEVTTVLLDIKVSVGRTGRVTPFAYMEPVKVAGSTVTNATLHNAEEILRKGVLIGDTIVIRKAGDVIPEVLGPVIDKRKGTERAFVMPSNCPECGSELRAMSQGDVDIRCPNTQSCPAQLRERIYYIGSRAALDIDVLGYEAATALLDAKIITDESDLFDLTKEKLVTSSFFTKKDGTPAANVEKLLAALEEAKNRPLWRTLVALSIRHVGPTAAQGLATALGSVKAISEASAQELADIDGVGQIIAESIVEWFGIKWHQEIITKWEKAGVCMVVQQTEQLPQTLAGLTFVVTGGLESFTRDGISETITAHGGKPSSSVSKKTDYVLVGSDPGSKLAKAQELGVPVIDEARFKELLAGK
;
A
#
# COMPACT_ATOMS: atom_id res chain seq x y z
N MET A 1 -11.94 11.69 44.21
CA MET A 1 -10.52 11.30 44.17
C MET A 1 -10.13 10.68 42.84
N ASN A 2 -11.02 10.03 42.11
CA ASN A 2 -10.71 9.31 40.85
C ASN A 2 -10.26 10.21 39.69
N ASN A 3 -10.70 11.46 39.61
CA ASN A 3 -10.36 12.36 38.48
C ASN A 3 -8.88 12.82 38.49
N LYS A 4 -8.29 12.98 39.67
CA LYS A 4 -6.88 13.38 39.84
C LYS A 4 -5.92 12.23 39.46
N ALA A 5 -6.26 11.00 39.85
CA ALA A 5 -5.49 9.81 39.47
C ALA A 5 -5.58 9.55 37.95
N ARG A 6 -6.76 9.68 37.37
CA ARG A 6 -6.97 9.54 35.92
C ARG A 6 -6.12 10.55 35.12
N HIS A 7 -6.15 11.82 35.51
CA HIS A 7 -5.37 12.87 34.85
C HIS A 7 -3.86 12.54 34.93
N ARG A 8 -3.37 12.18 36.14
CA ARG A 8 -1.94 11.89 36.33
C ARG A 8 -1.49 10.64 35.59
N ILE A 9 -2.32 9.58 35.50
CA ILE A 9 -2.06 8.39 34.70
C ILE A 9 -1.92 8.77 33.22
N THR A 10 -2.82 9.58 32.67
CA THR A 10 -2.77 10.02 31.28
C THR A 10 -1.53 10.87 30.99
N GLU A 11 -1.17 11.80 31.88
CA GLU A 11 0.06 12.58 31.77
C GLU A 11 1.30 11.69 31.73
N LEU A 12 1.42 10.75 32.68
CA LEU A 12 2.55 9.84 32.75
C LEU A 12 2.67 8.93 31.53
N ILE A 13 1.56 8.41 31.02
CA ILE A 13 1.56 7.62 29.79
C ILE A 13 2.13 8.43 28.62
N ASN A 14 1.67 9.67 28.45
CA ASN A 14 2.14 10.53 27.37
C ASN A 14 3.62 10.92 27.55
N GLU A 15 4.03 11.27 28.75
CA GLU A 15 5.40 11.64 29.09
C GLU A 15 6.37 10.47 28.87
N ILE A 16 6.01 9.26 29.33
CA ILE A 16 6.82 8.04 29.14
C ILE A 16 6.91 7.70 27.65
N ARG A 17 5.82 7.79 26.88
CA ARG A 17 5.84 7.55 25.43
C ARG A 17 6.72 8.55 24.68
N ASP A 18 6.68 9.82 25.05
CA ASP A 18 7.54 10.85 24.46
C ASP A 18 9.02 10.56 24.73
N HIS A 19 9.36 10.18 25.98
CA HIS A 19 10.73 9.78 26.31
C HIS A 19 11.17 8.49 25.64
N GLN A 20 10.29 7.49 25.51
CA GLN A 20 10.55 6.27 24.73
C GLN A 20 10.81 6.62 23.25
N PHE A 21 10.00 7.50 22.67
CA PHE A 21 10.19 7.95 21.29
C PHE A 21 11.53 8.67 21.11
N LYS A 22 11.87 9.60 22.01
CA LYS A 22 13.16 10.30 21.97
C LYS A 22 14.34 9.35 22.16
N TYR A 23 14.25 8.36 23.03
CA TYR A 23 15.29 7.38 23.29
C TYR A 23 15.44 6.36 22.16
N TYR A 24 14.34 5.66 21.81
CA TYR A 24 14.38 4.53 20.88
C TYR A 24 14.34 4.93 19.40
N VAL A 25 13.77 6.08 19.06
CA VAL A 25 13.56 6.51 17.66
C VAL A 25 14.50 7.64 17.25
N LEU A 26 14.65 8.67 18.09
CA LEU A 26 15.47 9.84 17.76
C LEU A 26 16.93 9.72 18.21
N ASP A 27 17.25 8.73 19.08
CA ASP A 27 18.56 8.59 19.75
C ASP A 27 19.00 9.88 20.46
N GLN A 28 18.04 10.59 21.05
CA GLN A 28 18.21 11.87 21.74
C GLN A 28 17.50 11.85 23.09
N PRO A 29 17.97 11.06 24.07
CA PRO A 29 17.36 11.00 25.39
C PRO A 29 17.45 12.38 26.08
N THR A 30 16.33 12.84 26.62
CA THR A 30 16.22 14.11 27.34
C THR A 30 16.20 13.94 28.86
N ILE A 31 16.11 12.70 29.34
CA ILE A 31 16.19 12.31 30.75
C ILE A 31 17.13 11.12 30.91
N THR A 32 17.60 10.90 32.14
CA THR A 32 18.44 9.73 32.47
C THR A 32 17.59 8.48 32.66
N ASP A 33 18.20 7.29 32.52
CA ASP A 33 17.52 6.01 32.73
C ASP A 33 16.87 5.93 34.12
N ALA A 34 17.53 6.47 35.15
CA ALA A 34 16.98 6.51 36.51
C ALA A 34 15.74 7.39 36.63
N GLN A 35 15.67 8.50 35.88
CA GLN A 35 14.48 9.36 35.83
C GLN A 35 13.36 8.67 35.07
N PHE A 36 13.67 8.00 33.96
CA PHE A 36 12.70 7.21 33.20
C PHE A 36 12.10 6.09 34.03
N ASP A 37 12.93 5.34 34.75
CA ASP A 37 12.49 4.29 35.68
C ASP A 37 11.59 4.83 36.81
N ALA A 38 11.85 6.05 37.27
CA ALA A 38 11.02 6.68 38.29
C ALA A 38 9.61 6.98 37.76
N LEU A 39 9.48 7.48 36.52
CA LEU A 39 8.18 7.72 35.85
C LEU A 39 7.41 6.41 35.65
N LEU A 40 8.07 5.34 35.20
CA LEU A 40 7.46 4.01 35.04
C LEU A 40 6.94 3.46 36.38
N ARG A 41 7.72 3.58 37.45
CA ARG A 41 7.30 3.12 38.80
C ARG A 41 6.13 3.94 39.35
N GLU A 42 6.10 5.27 39.10
CA GLU A 42 4.98 6.12 39.48
C GLU A 42 3.70 5.68 38.75
N LEU A 43 3.77 5.47 37.43
CA LEU A 43 2.66 4.98 36.62
C LEU A 43 2.17 3.62 37.12
N GLN A 44 3.07 2.65 37.29
CA GLN A 44 2.74 1.31 37.78
C GLN A 44 2.01 1.36 39.13
N LYS A 45 2.50 2.18 40.07
CA LYS A 45 1.90 2.33 41.39
C LYS A 45 0.49 2.94 41.34
N LEU A 46 0.28 3.91 40.44
CA LEU A 46 -1.03 4.52 40.22
C LEU A 46 -2.03 3.56 39.59
N GLU A 47 -1.60 2.76 38.63
CA GLU A 47 -2.40 1.73 37.96
C GLU A 47 -2.73 0.58 38.93
N ASP A 48 -1.79 0.13 39.74
CA ASP A 48 -2.03 -0.91 40.75
C ASP A 48 -3.00 -0.45 41.85
N SER A 49 -3.00 0.86 42.16
CA SER A 49 -3.93 1.47 43.11
C SER A 49 -5.31 1.77 42.52
N ASN A 50 -5.42 1.79 41.18
CA ASN A 50 -6.67 2.09 40.46
C ASN A 50 -6.76 1.18 39.19
N PRO A 51 -6.98 -0.13 39.38
CA PRO A 51 -6.93 -1.09 38.26
C PRO A 51 -7.94 -0.79 37.13
N GLU A 52 -9.07 -0.15 37.49
CA GLU A 52 -10.11 0.27 36.55
C GLU A 52 -9.70 1.43 35.63
N LEU A 53 -8.59 2.12 35.95
CA LEU A 53 -8.03 3.21 35.12
C LEU A 53 -6.87 2.75 34.24
N ARG A 54 -6.44 1.49 34.37
CA ARG A 54 -5.35 0.93 33.57
C ARG A 54 -5.77 0.83 32.11
N GLN A 55 -4.96 1.40 31.22
CA GLN A 55 -5.20 1.35 29.78
C GLN A 55 -4.58 0.07 29.19
N PRO A 56 -5.24 -0.60 28.21
CA PRO A 56 -4.70 -1.83 27.59
C PRO A 56 -3.32 -1.65 26.94
N ASP A 57 -3.05 -0.43 26.47
CA ASP A 57 -1.83 -0.03 25.79
C ASP A 57 -0.86 0.76 26.70
N SER A 58 -1.02 0.67 28.03
CA SER A 58 -0.12 1.34 28.97
C SER A 58 1.34 0.91 28.78
N PRO A 59 2.31 1.84 28.87
CA PRO A 59 3.73 1.52 28.86
C PRO A 59 4.17 0.50 29.92
N THR A 60 3.38 0.30 30.98
CA THR A 60 3.63 -0.71 32.02
C THR A 60 3.20 -2.12 31.61
N ALA A 61 2.36 -2.27 30.58
CA ALA A 61 1.88 -3.57 30.09
C ALA A 61 2.87 -4.24 29.13
N HIS A 62 3.82 -3.49 28.57
CA HIS A 62 4.78 -3.99 27.60
C HIS A 62 6.22 -3.79 28.08
N VAL A 63 6.96 -4.87 28.19
CA VAL A 63 8.39 -4.84 28.54
C VAL A 63 9.20 -4.70 27.25
N GLY A 64 9.89 -3.54 27.11
CA GLY A 64 10.89 -3.30 26.08
C GLY A 64 10.35 -2.73 24.77
N GLY A 65 10.95 -1.64 24.30
CA GLY A 65 10.64 -0.96 23.04
C GLY A 65 11.06 -1.76 21.81
N GLY A 66 10.43 -2.91 21.58
CA GLY A 66 10.48 -3.61 20.30
C GLY A 66 9.48 -2.96 19.35
N PHE A 67 9.97 -2.44 18.19
CA PHE A 67 9.07 -2.03 17.13
C PHE A 67 8.40 -3.28 16.54
N SER A 68 7.09 -3.20 16.29
CA SER A 68 6.40 -4.24 15.52
C SER A 68 7.08 -4.39 14.16
N THR A 69 7.39 -5.61 13.76
CA THR A 69 7.97 -5.92 12.46
C THR A 69 6.96 -5.75 11.31
N GLN A 70 5.69 -5.47 11.63
CA GLN A 70 4.59 -5.25 10.70
C GLN A 70 3.89 -3.94 11.03
N PHE A 71 3.45 -3.22 9.98
CA PHE A 71 2.54 -2.09 10.15
C PHE A 71 1.14 -2.64 10.42
N GLU A 72 0.56 -2.23 11.55
CA GLU A 72 -0.82 -2.54 11.87
C GLU A 72 -1.73 -1.88 10.84
N GLN A 73 -2.77 -2.58 10.42
CA GLN A 73 -3.80 -2.02 9.56
C GLN A 73 -4.86 -1.34 10.42
N ARG A 74 -5.19 -0.10 10.09
CA ARG A 74 -6.22 0.67 10.79
C ARG A 74 -7.13 1.40 9.81
N ASP A 75 -8.39 1.56 10.19
CA ASP A 75 -9.38 2.22 9.37
C ASP A 75 -9.27 3.74 9.48
N HIS A 76 -9.55 4.42 8.35
CA HIS A 76 -9.77 5.85 8.33
C HIS A 76 -11.16 6.16 8.88
N ILE A 77 -11.32 7.22 9.68
CA ILE A 77 -12.64 7.69 10.14
C ILE A 77 -13.49 8.05 8.92
N GLU A 78 -12.92 8.82 8.00
CA GLU A 78 -13.53 9.09 6.70
C GLU A 78 -12.70 8.48 5.57
N LYS A 79 -13.37 7.83 4.61
CA LYS A 79 -12.73 7.20 3.46
C LYS A 79 -11.81 8.18 2.70
N MET A 80 -10.57 7.79 2.45
CA MET A 80 -9.65 8.49 1.56
C MET A 80 -9.96 8.16 0.10
N MET A 81 -10.55 9.10 -0.61
CA MET A 81 -10.91 8.91 -2.02
C MET A 81 -9.74 9.20 -2.95
N SER A 82 -9.76 8.56 -4.12
CA SER A 82 -8.91 8.94 -5.24
C SER A 82 -9.49 10.16 -5.98
N LEU A 83 -8.71 10.77 -6.87
CA LEU A 83 -9.21 11.77 -7.83
C LEU A 83 -9.38 11.09 -9.19
N ASP A 84 -10.38 11.52 -9.95
CA ASP A 84 -10.44 11.22 -11.36
C ASP A 84 -9.41 12.09 -12.10
N ASN A 85 -8.89 11.57 -13.22
CA ASN A 85 -7.86 12.24 -14.00
C ASN A 85 -8.41 12.74 -15.31
N VAL A 86 -7.85 13.87 -15.79
CA VAL A 86 -7.98 14.39 -17.15
C VAL A 86 -6.59 14.72 -17.70
N PHE A 87 -6.40 14.54 -19.00
CA PHE A 87 -5.09 14.62 -19.63
C PHE A 87 -5.00 15.75 -20.65
N ASP A 88 -6.12 16.36 -21.00
CA ASP A 88 -6.16 17.47 -21.95
C ASP A 88 -7.26 18.49 -21.59
N SER A 89 -7.28 19.59 -22.34
CA SER A 89 -8.22 20.70 -22.13
C SER A 89 -9.67 20.36 -22.52
N GLU A 90 -9.88 19.38 -23.38
CA GLU A 90 -11.23 18.94 -23.79
C GLU A 90 -11.89 18.15 -22.68
N GLU A 91 -11.20 17.16 -22.11
CA GLU A 91 -11.66 16.39 -20.96
C GLU A 91 -11.92 17.31 -19.75
N LEU A 92 -11.02 18.29 -19.50
CA LEU A 92 -11.22 19.28 -18.45
C LEU A 92 -12.46 20.15 -18.70
N THR A 93 -12.70 20.56 -19.95
CA THR A 93 -13.89 21.32 -20.33
C THR A 93 -15.17 20.53 -20.04
N GLN A 94 -15.20 19.24 -20.36
CA GLN A 94 -16.32 18.36 -20.05
C GLN A 94 -16.54 18.24 -18.51
N TRP A 95 -15.49 18.27 -17.71
CA TRP A 95 -15.64 18.29 -16.26
C TRP A 95 -16.23 19.61 -15.77
N PHE A 96 -15.77 20.76 -16.27
CA PHE A 96 -16.37 22.06 -15.97
C PHE A 96 -17.86 22.11 -16.34
N ASP A 97 -18.24 21.60 -17.51
CA ASP A 97 -19.63 21.58 -17.96
C ASP A 97 -20.52 20.76 -17.02
N ARG A 98 -20.01 19.65 -16.48
CA ARG A 98 -20.71 18.85 -15.46
C ARG A 98 -20.87 19.61 -14.15
N VAL A 99 -19.82 20.27 -13.66
CA VAL A 99 -19.86 21.05 -12.41
C VAL A 99 -20.81 22.23 -12.54
N GLU A 100 -20.69 23.03 -13.61
CA GLU A 100 -21.44 24.27 -13.81
C GLU A 100 -22.92 24.02 -14.19
N LYS A 101 -23.27 22.79 -14.57
CA LYS A 101 -24.67 22.37 -14.76
C LYS A 101 -25.42 22.33 -13.41
N ASP A 102 -24.74 21.87 -12.36
CA ASP A 102 -25.37 21.65 -11.07
C ASP A 102 -25.08 22.79 -10.07
N ILE A 103 -24.05 23.61 -10.33
CA ILE A 103 -23.58 24.70 -9.47
C ILE A 103 -23.52 26.02 -10.25
N SER A 104 -24.10 27.06 -9.70
CA SER A 104 -24.01 28.41 -10.27
C SER A 104 -22.77 29.14 -9.76
N SER A 105 -21.99 29.71 -10.69
CA SER A 105 -20.80 30.54 -10.41
C SER A 105 -19.79 29.88 -9.46
N PRO A 106 -19.29 28.65 -9.75
CA PRO A 106 -18.29 28.03 -8.91
C PRO A 106 -16.97 28.81 -8.95
N GLN A 107 -16.29 28.89 -7.79
CA GLN A 107 -14.88 29.25 -7.73
C GLN A 107 -14.06 27.97 -7.64
N TYR A 108 -12.89 27.98 -8.26
CA TYR A 108 -12.02 26.83 -8.35
C TYR A 108 -10.71 27.08 -7.59
N LEU A 109 -10.43 26.29 -6.58
CA LEU A 109 -9.10 26.24 -6.00
C LEU A 109 -8.22 25.33 -6.88
N CYS A 110 -7.13 25.91 -7.40
CA CYS A 110 -6.11 25.17 -8.14
C CYS A 110 -4.86 25.06 -7.29
N GLU A 111 -4.27 23.89 -7.23
CA GLU A 111 -3.04 23.60 -6.49
C GLU A 111 -2.14 22.65 -7.25
N VAL A 112 -0.83 22.69 -7.01
CA VAL A 112 0.10 21.72 -7.60
C VAL A 112 -0.15 20.33 -7.04
N LYS A 113 -0.12 19.33 -7.90
CA LYS A 113 -0.26 17.93 -7.52
C LYS A 113 1.11 17.36 -7.16
N VAL A 114 1.37 17.28 -5.86
CA VAL A 114 2.62 16.72 -5.33
C VAL A 114 2.71 15.24 -5.67
N ASP A 115 3.86 14.81 -6.17
CA ASP A 115 4.14 13.40 -6.45
C ASP A 115 4.86 12.75 -5.27
N GLY A 116 4.09 12.22 -4.33
CA GLY A 116 4.55 11.62 -3.09
C GLY A 116 3.75 10.40 -2.66
N LEU A 117 3.59 10.21 -1.36
CA LEU A 117 2.80 9.18 -0.73
C LEU A 117 1.69 9.81 0.11
N ALA A 118 0.44 9.49 -0.22
CA ALA A 118 -0.72 10.02 0.51
C ALA A 118 -0.74 9.53 1.96
N ILE A 119 -1.02 10.48 2.87
CA ILE A 119 -1.07 10.27 4.31
C ILE A 119 -2.35 10.86 4.90
N ASN A 120 -2.90 10.20 5.90
CA ASN A 120 -3.94 10.71 6.79
C ASN A 120 -3.36 10.88 8.19
N LEU A 121 -3.46 12.07 8.74
CA LEU A 121 -2.92 12.45 10.05
C LEU A 121 -4.08 12.81 10.97
N MET A 122 -4.18 12.16 12.11
CA MET A 122 -5.22 12.42 13.10
C MET A 122 -4.63 13.16 14.30
N TYR A 123 -5.28 14.26 14.63
CA TYR A 123 -4.99 15.03 15.84
C TYR A 123 -6.21 15.01 16.77
N GLU A 124 -5.97 14.61 18.01
CA GLU A 124 -6.96 14.64 19.09
C GLU A 124 -6.52 15.64 20.14
N ASN A 125 -7.39 16.60 20.47
CA ASN A 125 -7.06 17.70 21.37
C ASN A 125 -5.73 18.39 21.00
N GLY A 126 -5.47 18.48 19.69
CA GLY A 126 -4.27 19.06 19.11
C GLY A 126 -3.01 18.20 19.11
N VAL A 127 -3.03 17.01 19.69
CA VAL A 127 -1.88 16.07 19.67
C VAL A 127 -1.98 15.12 18.49
N LEU A 128 -0.89 14.92 17.75
CA LEU A 128 -0.80 13.91 16.69
C LEU A 128 -0.87 12.51 17.30
N THR A 129 -2.01 11.85 17.18
CA THR A 129 -2.27 10.51 17.73
C THR A 129 -2.06 9.40 16.71
N GLN A 130 -2.32 9.68 15.41
CA GLN A 130 -2.24 8.66 14.37
C GLN A 130 -1.77 9.23 13.03
N GLY A 131 -1.00 8.42 12.28
CA GLY A 131 -0.63 8.65 10.89
C GLY A 131 -0.83 7.37 10.08
N LEU A 132 -1.73 7.39 9.09
CA LEU A 132 -2.07 6.24 8.26
C LEU A 132 -1.71 6.48 6.80
N THR A 133 -1.13 5.47 6.13
CA THR A 133 -1.08 5.50 4.66
C THR A 133 -2.48 5.39 4.09
N ARG A 134 -2.70 5.82 2.85
CA ARG A 134 -4.01 5.71 2.20
C ARG A 134 -4.54 4.28 2.13
N GLY A 135 -3.66 3.29 1.95
CA GLY A 135 -4.06 1.90 1.73
C GLY A 135 -5.06 1.74 0.58
N ASN A 136 -6.14 1.02 0.84
CA ASN A 136 -7.25 0.84 -0.10
C ASN A 136 -8.30 2.00 -0.05
N GLY A 137 -8.01 3.03 0.75
CA GLY A 137 -8.88 4.18 0.99
C GLY A 137 -9.84 4.01 2.17
N VAL A 138 -10.06 2.81 2.67
CA VAL A 138 -10.82 2.52 3.89
C VAL A 138 -9.85 2.20 5.02
N THR A 139 -8.88 1.34 4.76
CA THR A 139 -7.87 0.86 5.72
C THR A 139 -6.49 1.25 5.22
N GLY A 140 -5.64 1.78 6.11
CA GLY A 140 -4.25 2.13 5.84
C GLY A 140 -3.29 1.48 6.83
N GLU A 141 -2.00 1.49 6.50
CA GLU A 141 -0.92 1.05 7.41
C GLU A 141 -0.66 2.14 8.44
N ASP A 142 -0.59 1.76 9.72
CA ASP A 142 -0.21 2.68 10.81
C ASP A 142 1.30 2.96 10.75
N VAL A 143 1.64 4.15 10.30
CA VAL A 143 3.01 4.67 10.20
C VAL A 143 3.27 5.82 11.19
N THR A 144 2.51 5.87 12.28
CA THR A 144 2.52 6.96 13.26
C THR A 144 3.92 7.28 13.78
N LEU A 145 4.71 6.25 14.14
CA LEU A 145 6.07 6.46 14.62
C LEU A 145 6.98 7.05 13.55
N ASN A 146 6.76 6.67 12.29
CA ASN A 146 7.55 7.14 11.15
C ASN A 146 7.20 8.60 10.81
N VAL A 147 5.91 8.96 10.72
CA VAL A 147 5.51 10.34 10.43
C VAL A 147 5.93 11.32 11.52
N LYS A 148 5.98 10.88 12.78
CA LYS A 148 6.49 11.68 13.89
C LYS A 148 7.98 12.05 13.76
N THR A 149 8.73 11.39 12.88
CA THR A 149 10.13 11.78 12.59
C THR A 149 10.27 12.89 11.55
N ILE A 150 9.17 13.24 10.85
CA ILE A 150 9.18 14.26 9.78
C ILE A 150 9.27 15.65 10.42
N LYS A 151 10.34 16.39 10.12
CA LYS A 151 10.69 17.64 10.82
C LYS A 151 9.68 18.78 10.66
N ASN A 152 9.01 18.88 9.50
CA ASN A 152 8.04 19.94 9.25
C ASN A 152 6.62 19.61 9.72
N LEU A 153 6.40 18.41 10.33
CA LEU A 153 5.12 18.01 10.87
C LEU A 153 5.04 18.33 12.37
N PRO A 154 4.11 19.20 12.84
CA PRO A 154 3.94 19.46 14.26
C PRO A 154 3.31 18.26 14.97
N HIS A 155 3.90 17.85 16.11
CA HIS A 155 3.28 16.84 16.99
C HIS A 155 2.13 17.42 17.83
N GLN A 156 2.15 18.74 18.02
CA GLN A 156 1.15 19.51 18.73
C GLN A 156 0.70 20.68 17.88
N LEU A 157 -0.59 20.81 17.62
CA LEU A 157 -1.19 21.96 16.94
C LEU A 157 -1.05 23.22 17.80
N LYS A 158 -0.95 24.37 17.15
CA LYS A 158 -0.80 25.69 17.77
C LYS A 158 -2.13 26.44 17.74
N GLY A 159 -2.27 27.44 18.63
CA GLY A 159 -3.43 28.35 18.64
C GLY A 159 -4.40 28.12 19.80
N ASP A 160 -5.30 29.08 19.99
CA ASP A 160 -6.24 29.11 21.12
C ASP A 160 -7.54 28.30 20.85
N SER A 161 -7.78 27.94 19.57
CA SER A 161 -8.98 27.22 19.11
C SER A 161 -8.60 25.89 18.46
N VAL A 162 -7.91 25.06 19.23
CA VAL A 162 -7.54 23.72 18.76
C VAL A 162 -8.77 22.79 18.75
N PRO A 163 -9.08 22.13 17.63
CA PRO A 163 -10.23 21.22 17.55
C PRO A 163 -10.06 20.00 18.46
N ALA A 164 -11.18 19.45 18.94
CA ALA A 164 -11.18 18.20 19.71
C ALA A 164 -10.69 17.02 18.86
N LEU A 165 -11.09 16.98 17.59
CA LEU A 165 -10.65 16.01 16.59
C LEU A 165 -10.46 16.71 15.24
N ILE A 166 -9.40 16.36 14.54
CA ILE A 166 -9.24 16.69 13.12
C ILE A 166 -8.39 15.64 12.40
N GLU A 167 -8.93 15.07 11.32
CA GLU A 167 -8.18 14.33 10.32
C GLU A 167 -7.67 15.30 9.25
N VAL A 168 -6.38 15.27 8.98
CA VAL A 168 -5.72 16.10 7.97
C VAL A 168 -5.11 15.20 6.91
N ARG A 169 -5.46 15.45 5.65
CA ARG A 169 -4.96 14.70 4.50
C ARG A 169 -3.83 15.45 3.83
N GLY A 170 -2.78 14.71 3.52
CA GLY A 170 -1.58 15.29 2.93
C GLY A 170 -0.82 14.32 2.06
N GLU A 171 0.31 14.79 1.57
CA GLU A 171 1.27 14.02 0.79
C GLU A 171 2.64 14.10 1.45
N VAL A 172 3.24 12.94 1.76
CA VAL A 172 4.64 12.85 2.19
C VAL A 172 5.50 12.75 0.94
N PHE A 173 6.49 13.61 0.84
CA PHE A 173 7.35 13.70 -0.33
C PHE A 173 8.83 13.80 0.05
N PHE A 174 9.69 13.56 -0.92
CA PHE A 174 11.12 13.75 -0.79
C PHE A 174 11.48 15.04 -1.55
N PRO A 175 12.06 16.07 -0.88
CA PRO A 175 12.58 17.26 -1.58
C PRO A 175 13.66 16.87 -2.60
N ILE A 176 13.61 17.44 -3.81
CA ILE A 176 14.49 17.05 -4.93
C ILE A 176 15.97 17.17 -4.56
N ALA A 177 16.37 18.26 -3.91
CA ALA A 177 17.76 18.45 -3.49
C ALA A 177 18.21 17.32 -2.53
N ALA A 178 17.41 17.03 -1.52
CA ALA A 178 17.70 15.99 -0.54
C ALA A 178 17.66 14.56 -1.13
N PHE A 179 16.83 14.34 -2.14
CA PHE A 179 16.82 13.07 -2.89
C PHE A 179 18.13 12.86 -3.66
N ASN A 180 18.65 13.91 -4.30
CA ASN A 180 19.92 13.84 -5.02
C ASN A 180 21.08 13.55 -4.06
N GLU A 181 21.18 14.27 -2.93
CA GLU A 181 22.17 14.02 -1.88
C GLU A 181 22.10 12.60 -1.31
N LEU A 182 20.88 12.08 -1.11
CA LEU A 182 20.68 10.68 -0.67
C LEU A 182 21.23 9.69 -1.69
N ASN A 183 20.91 9.87 -2.96
CA ASN A 183 21.38 8.96 -4.00
C ASN A 183 22.90 9.02 -4.20
N GLU A 184 23.50 10.21 -4.12
CA GLU A 184 24.98 10.35 -4.12
C GLU A 184 25.60 9.57 -2.96
N SER A 185 25.06 9.67 -1.75
CA SER A 185 25.54 8.93 -0.58
C SER A 185 25.36 7.41 -0.70
N LEU A 186 24.30 6.95 -1.37
CA LEU A 186 24.07 5.53 -1.64
C LEU A 186 25.03 5.00 -2.69
N GLU A 187 25.34 5.78 -3.74
CA GLU A 187 26.31 5.45 -4.77
C GLU A 187 27.72 5.31 -4.18
N GLU A 188 28.15 6.28 -3.36
CA GLU A 188 29.43 6.20 -2.64
C GLU A 188 29.53 4.97 -1.73
N ALA A 189 28.39 4.57 -1.12
CA ALA A 189 28.30 3.37 -0.28
C ALA A 189 28.15 2.06 -1.07
N GLY A 190 28.10 2.10 -2.42
CA GLY A 190 27.88 0.94 -3.29
C GLY A 190 26.51 0.29 -3.09
N LYS A 191 25.49 1.08 -2.68
CA LYS A 191 24.13 0.62 -2.46
C LYS A 191 23.22 0.95 -3.64
N GLN A 192 22.08 0.26 -3.71
CA GLN A 192 21.07 0.51 -4.74
C GLN A 192 20.47 1.92 -4.59
N LEU A 193 20.41 2.66 -5.70
CA LEU A 193 19.83 3.99 -5.77
C LEU A 193 18.30 3.91 -5.81
N PHE A 194 17.64 4.95 -5.30
CA PHE A 194 16.22 5.12 -5.52
C PHE A 194 15.94 5.63 -6.93
N ALA A 195 14.91 5.08 -7.56
CA ALA A 195 14.56 5.40 -8.95
C ALA A 195 14.00 6.82 -9.12
N ASN A 196 13.24 7.33 -8.14
CA ASN A 196 12.65 8.66 -8.16
C ASN A 196 12.30 9.13 -6.73
N PRO A 197 12.03 10.44 -6.53
CA PRO A 197 11.67 10.99 -5.21
C PRO A 197 10.44 10.35 -4.57
N ARG A 198 9.40 10.01 -5.36
CA ARG A 198 8.20 9.32 -4.87
C ARG A 198 8.50 7.95 -4.28
N ASN A 199 9.28 7.12 -5.00
CA ASN A 199 9.67 5.80 -4.50
C ASN A 199 10.59 5.92 -3.27
N ALA A 200 11.48 6.92 -3.25
CA ALA A 200 12.30 7.22 -2.09
C ALA A 200 11.45 7.62 -0.87
N ALA A 201 10.43 8.46 -1.06
CA ALA A 201 9.50 8.85 0.00
C ALA A 201 8.72 7.65 0.53
N ALA A 202 8.10 6.86 -0.36
CA ALA A 202 7.34 5.67 0.00
C ALA A 202 8.20 4.62 0.72
N GLY A 203 9.39 4.34 0.20
CA GLY A 203 10.34 3.39 0.80
C GLY A 203 10.91 3.89 2.13
N SER A 204 11.10 5.19 2.30
CA SER A 204 11.62 5.79 3.53
C SER A 204 10.56 5.89 4.62
N LEU A 205 9.31 6.23 4.28
CA LEU A 205 8.23 6.31 5.25
C LEU A 205 7.82 4.93 5.78
N ARG A 206 7.88 3.89 4.93
CA ARG A 206 7.48 2.52 5.27
C ARG A 206 8.64 1.66 5.77
N GLN A 207 9.61 2.25 6.49
CA GLN A 207 10.66 1.52 7.16
C GLN A 207 10.14 0.90 8.46
N LYS A 208 10.45 -0.36 8.70
CA LYS A 208 10.08 -1.07 9.93
C LYS A 208 10.74 -0.44 11.16
N ASP A 209 11.94 0.09 11.01
CA ASP A 209 12.66 0.86 12.04
C ASP A 209 12.48 2.36 11.78
N PRO A 210 11.73 3.09 12.63
CA PRO A 210 11.52 4.52 12.48
C PRO A 210 12.81 5.36 12.51
N ARG A 211 13.92 4.85 13.06
CA ARG A 211 15.23 5.53 13.05
C ARG A 211 15.75 5.68 11.62
N VAL A 212 15.47 4.71 10.74
CA VAL A 212 15.82 4.82 9.32
C VAL A 212 15.01 5.93 8.67
N THR A 213 13.71 6.04 8.98
CA THR A 213 12.87 7.16 8.53
C THR A 213 13.40 8.49 9.05
N ALA A 214 13.78 8.57 10.33
CA ALA A 214 14.35 9.78 10.96
C ALA A 214 15.64 10.27 10.27
N SER A 215 16.44 9.34 9.72
CA SER A 215 17.65 9.67 8.96
C SER A 215 17.38 10.18 7.54
N ARG A 216 16.11 10.17 7.08
CA ARG A 216 15.69 10.58 5.74
C ARG A 216 15.02 11.97 5.82
N PRO A 217 15.43 12.95 4.99
CA PRO A 217 14.86 14.30 5.02
C PRO A 217 13.51 14.36 4.29
N LEU A 218 12.52 13.59 4.79
CA LEU A 218 11.14 13.63 4.32
C LEU A 218 10.48 14.95 4.70
N SER A 219 9.53 15.39 3.89
CA SER A 219 8.64 16.51 4.14
C SER A 219 7.18 16.08 3.89
N VAL A 220 6.25 16.84 4.49
CA VAL A 220 4.82 16.65 4.28
C VAL A 220 4.17 17.97 3.90
N VAL A 221 3.17 17.91 3.02
CA VAL A 221 2.27 19.02 2.74
C VAL A 221 0.84 18.55 2.93
N VAL A 222 0.01 19.37 3.60
CA VAL A 222 -1.41 19.05 3.81
C VAL A 222 -2.27 19.79 2.79
N HIS A 223 -3.27 19.08 2.24
CA HIS A 223 -4.11 19.54 1.14
C HIS A 223 -5.60 19.22 1.32
N GLY A 224 -6.01 18.69 2.46
CA GLY A 224 -7.40 18.34 2.70
C GLY A 224 -7.68 18.05 4.16
N VAL A 225 -8.96 18.02 4.48
CA VAL A 225 -9.48 17.71 5.81
C VAL A 225 -10.50 16.58 5.66
N GLY A 226 -10.46 15.62 6.57
CA GLY A 226 -11.45 14.56 6.76
C GLY A 226 -12.36 14.85 7.93
N ALA A 227 -12.56 13.85 8.80
CA ALA A 227 -13.37 13.94 10.01
C ALA A 227 -12.87 15.06 10.94
N ARG A 228 -13.80 15.79 11.56
CA ARG A 228 -13.46 16.92 12.42
C ARG A 228 -14.56 17.22 13.43
N GLU A 229 -14.14 17.66 14.63
CA GLU A 229 -15.02 18.10 15.72
C GLU A 229 -14.50 19.42 16.32
N GLY A 230 -15.41 20.37 16.52
CA GLY A 230 -15.08 21.68 17.10
C GLY A 230 -14.49 22.69 16.12
N ILE A 231 -14.50 22.38 14.78
CA ILE A 231 -14.03 23.28 13.74
C ILE A 231 -14.87 23.12 12.47
N SER A 232 -15.14 24.22 11.79
CA SER A 232 -15.88 24.23 10.52
C SER A 232 -15.24 25.19 9.53
N PHE A 233 -15.43 24.93 8.23
CA PHE A 233 -14.89 25.71 7.14
C PHE A 233 -16.00 26.00 6.13
N GLU A 234 -15.97 27.16 5.47
CA GLU A 234 -16.88 27.52 4.39
C GLU A 234 -16.30 27.18 3.02
N SER A 235 -14.98 27.23 2.91
CA SER A 235 -14.25 26.96 1.66
C SER A 235 -12.99 26.14 1.89
N GLN A 236 -12.50 25.52 0.83
CA GLN A 236 -11.24 24.78 0.82
C GLN A 236 -10.04 25.71 1.06
N SER A 237 -10.05 26.91 0.45
CA SER A 237 -9.04 27.93 0.65
C SER A 237 -9.03 28.44 2.11
N GLY A 238 -10.21 28.69 2.68
CA GLY A 238 -10.34 29.05 4.10
C GLY A 238 -9.84 27.95 5.03
N ALA A 239 -10.06 26.67 4.69
CA ALA A 239 -9.50 25.57 5.46
C ALA A 239 -7.95 25.61 5.49
N TYR A 240 -7.31 25.94 4.36
CA TYR A 240 -5.83 26.04 4.32
C TYR A 240 -5.28 27.14 5.22
N GLU A 241 -5.93 28.30 5.27
CA GLU A 241 -5.55 29.39 6.15
C GLU A 241 -5.63 28.97 7.65
N VAL A 242 -6.71 28.26 8.00
CA VAL A 242 -6.86 27.75 9.37
C VAL A 242 -5.83 26.66 9.68
N LEU A 243 -5.61 25.69 8.78
CA LEU A 243 -4.58 24.67 8.97
C LEU A 243 -3.18 25.27 9.14
N LYS A 244 -2.87 26.31 8.36
CA LYS A 244 -1.62 27.07 8.48
C LYS A 244 -1.50 27.77 9.85
N SER A 245 -2.60 28.36 10.34
CA SER A 245 -2.62 28.99 11.68
C SER A 245 -2.44 27.97 12.81
N LEU A 246 -2.88 26.72 12.63
CA LEU A 246 -2.64 25.62 13.55
C LEU A 246 -1.20 25.07 13.46
N GLY A 247 -0.37 25.60 12.56
CA GLY A 247 1.03 25.21 12.36
C GLY A 247 1.25 24.04 11.42
N LEU A 248 0.21 23.58 10.70
CA LEU A 248 0.32 22.52 9.71
C LEU A 248 0.95 23.04 8.40
N PRO A 249 1.79 22.24 7.74
CA PRO A 249 2.48 22.64 6.51
C PRO A 249 1.53 22.56 5.30
N THR A 250 0.82 23.65 5.02
CA THR A 250 0.02 23.82 3.79
C THR A 250 0.90 24.30 2.64
N SER A 251 0.52 24.00 1.40
CA SER A 251 1.19 24.55 0.22
C SER A 251 0.86 26.04 0.07
N ASP A 252 1.86 26.84 -0.27
CA ASP A 252 1.66 28.23 -0.74
C ASP A 252 1.42 28.28 -2.28
N ARG A 253 1.48 27.12 -2.97
CA ARG A 253 1.35 27.00 -4.43
C ARG A 253 -0.08 26.66 -4.83
N PHE A 254 -1.04 27.45 -4.31
CA PHE A 254 -2.44 27.35 -4.72
C PHE A 254 -3.00 28.72 -5.12
N LYS A 255 -4.07 28.73 -5.87
CA LYS A 255 -4.79 29.93 -6.28
C LYS A 255 -6.28 29.64 -6.40
N VAL A 256 -7.12 30.55 -5.89
CA VAL A 256 -8.55 30.56 -6.18
C VAL A 256 -8.79 31.29 -7.50
N CYS A 257 -9.42 30.60 -8.45
CA CYS A 257 -9.71 31.05 -9.80
C CYS A 257 -11.22 31.23 -9.98
N GLY A 258 -11.65 32.39 -10.45
CA GLY A 258 -13.06 32.69 -10.69
C GLY A 258 -13.55 32.26 -12.08
N THR A 259 -12.64 31.90 -12.97
CA THR A 259 -12.99 31.56 -14.37
C THR A 259 -12.16 30.35 -14.85
N ARG A 260 -12.74 29.62 -15.84
CA ARG A 260 -12.03 28.54 -16.54
C ARG A 260 -10.69 29.00 -17.15
N ALA A 261 -10.66 30.21 -17.69
CA ALA A 261 -9.46 30.81 -18.31
C ALA A 261 -8.33 31.01 -17.28
N GLU A 262 -8.65 31.37 -16.04
CA GLU A 262 -7.66 31.49 -14.97
C GLU A 262 -7.14 30.11 -14.54
N VAL A 263 -7.99 29.09 -14.49
CA VAL A 263 -7.58 27.69 -14.24
C VAL A 263 -6.59 27.22 -15.30
N LEU A 264 -6.91 27.42 -16.59
CA LEU A 264 -6.02 27.04 -17.69
C LEU A 264 -4.67 27.78 -17.64
N LYS A 265 -4.67 29.07 -17.25
CA LYS A 265 -3.42 29.82 -17.02
C LYS A 265 -2.59 29.25 -15.88
N PHE A 266 -3.22 28.81 -14.79
CA PHE A 266 -2.53 28.16 -13.68
C PHE A 266 -1.89 26.84 -14.10
N ILE A 267 -2.65 26.01 -14.84
CA ILE A 267 -2.15 24.75 -15.40
C ILE A 267 -0.95 25.00 -16.31
N GLN A 268 -1.06 25.94 -17.25
CA GLN A 268 0.03 26.23 -18.18
C GLN A 268 1.27 26.78 -17.46
N PHE A 269 1.09 27.67 -16.47
CA PHE A 269 2.19 28.22 -15.70
C PHE A 269 3.02 27.10 -15.04
N TYR A 270 2.38 26.12 -14.37
CA TYR A 270 3.11 25.02 -13.75
C TYR A 270 3.56 23.94 -14.74
N ALA A 271 2.98 23.85 -15.92
CA ALA A 271 3.54 23.03 -17.01
C ALA A 271 4.92 23.56 -17.44
N ASP A 272 5.03 24.90 -17.60
CA ASP A 272 6.28 25.56 -18.02
C ASP A 272 7.33 25.63 -16.89
N HIS A 273 6.88 25.63 -15.63
CA HIS A 273 7.73 25.77 -14.41
C HIS A 273 7.72 24.49 -13.56
N ARG A 274 7.53 23.32 -14.18
CA ARG A 274 7.42 22.03 -13.47
C ARG A 274 8.65 21.73 -12.61
N HIS A 275 9.83 22.11 -13.06
CA HIS A 275 11.11 21.83 -12.41
C HIS A 275 11.57 22.94 -11.44
N ASP A 276 10.81 24.04 -11.31
CA ASP A 276 11.12 25.15 -10.41
C ASP A 276 10.50 24.95 -9.01
N VAL A 277 9.91 23.77 -8.77
CA VAL A 277 9.27 23.39 -7.51
C VAL A 277 10.23 22.53 -6.69
N GLU A 278 10.21 22.67 -5.38
CA GLU A 278 11.07 21.92 -4.45
C GLU A 278 10.82 20.41 -4.39
N HIS A 279 9.73 19.96 -4.99
CA HIS A 279 9.30 18.55 -5.07
C HIS A 279 8.81 18.23 -6.49
N GLU A 280 8.77 16.96 -6.84
CA GLU A 280 8.14 16.54 -8.10
C GLU A 280 6.63 16.81 -8.07
N ILE A 281 6.10 17.20 -9.25
CA ILE A 281 4.67 17.37 -9.50
C ILE A 281 4.28 16.61 -10.77
N ASP A 282 3.14 15.93 -10.74
CA ASP A 282 2.60 15.18 -11.87
C ASP A 282 1.37 15.86 -12.52
N GLY A 283 1.01 17.06 -12.05
CA GLY A 283 -0.12 17.82 -12.56
C GLY A 283 -0.60 18.92 -11.63
N VAL A 284 -1.86 19.28 -11.80
CA VAL A 284 -2.59 20.27 -10.99
C VAL A 284 -3.89 19.63 -10.50
N VAL A 285 -4.24 19.84 -9.24
CA VAL A 285 -5.57 19.49 -8.72
C VAL A 285 -6.46 20.71 -8.75
N ILE A 286 -7.65 20.55 -9.30
CA ILE A 286 -8.69 21.57 -9.37
C ILE A 286 -9.84 21.10 -8.47
N LYS A 287 -10.28 21.95 -7.54
CA LYS A 287 -11.36 21.68 -6.60
C LYS A 287 -12.38 22.83 -6.66
N VAL A 288 -13.66 22.54 -6.55
CA VAL A 288 -14.65 23.58 -6.25
C VAL A 288 -14.35 24.11 -4.84
N ASP A 289 -14.16 25.43 -4.70
CA ASP A 289 -13.65 25.99 -3.43
C ASP A 289 -14.69 25.96 -2.30
N SER A 290 -15.97 26.23 -2.60
CA SER A 290 -17.05 26.22 -1.59
C SER A 290 -17.40 24.82 -1.13
N LEU A 291 -17.30 24.54 0.18
CA LEU A 291 -17.64 23.23 0.77
C LEU A 291 -19.12 22.90 0.68
N SER A 292 -20.01 23.90 0.72
CA SER A 292 -21.45 23.67 0.51
C SER A 292 -21.73 23.20 -0.92
N GLN A 293 -21.05 23.77 -1.93
CA GLN A 293 -21.15 23.34 -3.32
C GLN A 293 -20.52 21.96 -3.54
N GLN A 294 -19.43 21.64 -2.84
CA GLN A 294 -18.85 20.28 -2.83
C GLN A 294 -19.87 19.25 -2.32
N GLY A 295 -20.60 19.60 -1.24
CA GLY A 295 -21.67 18.75 -0.69
C GLY A 295 -22.81 18.51 -1.70
N GLN A 296 -23.20 19.54 -2.49
CA GLN A 296 -24.23 19.41 -3.54
C GLN A 296 -23.79 18.48 -4.67
N LEU A 297 -22.55 18.59 -5.14
CA LEU A 297 -21.98 17.74 -6.20
C LEU A 297 -21.79 16.30 -5.75
N GLY A 298 -21.40 16.11 -4.47
CA GLY A 298 -21.21 14.79 -3.87
C GLY A 298 -20.07 13.99 -4.48
N PHE A 299 -20.21 12.67 -4.42
CA PHE A 299 -19.15 11.71 -4.71
C PHE A 299 -19.66 10.60 -5.62
N THR A 300 -18.75 9.98 -6.34
CA THR A 300 -18.93 8.63 -6.92
C THR A 300 -18.47 7.59 -5.89
N SER A 301 -18.57 6.30 -6.21
CA SER A 301 -17.97 5.24 -5.37
C SER A 301 -16.45 5.35 -5.22
N ARG A 302 -15.78 6.07 -6.11
CA ARG A 302 -14.32 6.13 -6.24
C ARG A 302 -13.74 7.52 -5.99
N ALA A 303 -14.38 8.57 -6.45
CA ALA A 303 -13.83 9.92 -6.49
C ALA A 303 -14.88 11.01 -6.19
N PRO A 304 -14.47 12.18 -5.65
CA PRO A 304 -15.33 13.34 -5.53
C PRO A 304 -15.67 13.90 -6.92
N LYS A 305 -16.91 14.36 -7.13
CA LYS A 305 -17.32 15.01 -8.38
C LYS A 305 -16.84 16.46 -8.48
N TRP A 306 -16.53 17.06 -7.33
CA TRP A 306 -16.12 18.45 -7.17
C TRP A 306 -14.60 18.67 -7.28
N ALA A 307 -13.83 17.60 -7.51
CA ALA A 307 -12.38 17.69 -7.70
C ALA A 307 -11.93 16.82 -8.87
N ILE A 308 -10.89 17.28 -9.56
CA ILE A 308 -10.28 16.60 -10.70
C ILE A 308 -8.77 16.84 -10.70
N ALA A 309 -7.99 15.85 -11.12
CA ALA A 309 -6.57 15.99 -11.33
C ALA A 309 -6.26 16.13 -12.81
N TYR A 310 -5.75 17.30 -13.22
CA TYR A 310 -5.19 17.51 -14.55
C TYR A 310 -3.75 17.00 -14.55
N LYS A 311 -3.50 15.93 -15.29
CA LYS A 311 -2.20 15.28 -15.40
C LYS A 311 -1.41 15.87 -16.57
N TYR A 312 -0.15 16.26 -16.29
CA TYR A 312 0.74 16.64 -17.37
C TYR A 312 1.11 15.43 -18.23
N PRO A 313 1.34 15.64 -19.55
CA PRO A 313 1.89 14.58 -20.38
C PRO A 313 3.20 14.04 -19.76
N PRO A 314 3.41 12.72 -19.81
CA PRO A 314 4.69 12.15 -19.41
C PRO A 314 5.83 12.76 -20.22
N GLU A 315 6.95 13.01 -19.57
CA GLU A 315 8.16 13.47 -20.24
C GLU A 315 8.65 12.41 -21.24
N GLU A 316 8.86 12.83 -22.50
CA GLU A 316 9.41 11.99 -23.55
C GLU A 316 10.84 12.43 -23.87
N VAL A 317 11.74 11.47 -23.88
CA VAL A 317 13.16 11.71 -24.21
C VAL A 317 13.65 10.72 -25.24
N THR A 318 14.73 11.06 -25.95
CA THR A 318 15.34 10.16 -26.93
C THR A 318 16.69 9.64 -26.43
N THR A 319 16.96 8.37 -26.71
CA THR A 319 18.23 7.70 -26.40
C THR A 319 18.55 6.64 -27.46
N VAL A 320 19.77 6.12 -27.46
CA VAL A 320 20.19 5.06 -28.40
C VAL A 320 19.90 3.69 -27.79
N LEU A 321 19.21 2.85 -28.56
CA LEU A 321 18.96 1.45 -28.24
C LEU A 321 20.20 0.60 -28.53
N LEU A 322 20.92 0.23 -27.47
CA LEU A 322 22.17 -0.55 -27.62
C LEU A 322 21.89 -2.02 -27.92
N ASP A 323 20.86 -2.60 -27.27
CA ASP A 323 20.47 -3.99 -27.47
C ASP A 323 19.04 -4.23 -27.00
N ILE A 324 18.44 -5.35 -27.40
CA ILE A 324 17.18 -5.87 -26.84
C ILE A 324 17.50 -7.18 -26.14
N LYS A 325 17.32 -7.21 -24.83
CA LYS A 325 17.53 -8.38 -23.99
C LYS A 325 16.20 -8.99 -23.57
N VAL A 326 16.22 -10.20 -23.05
CA VAL A 326 15.02 -10.85 -22.52
C VAL A 326 15.22 -11.21 -21.05
N SER A 327 14.14 -11.12 -20.27
CA SER A 327 14.07 -11.60 -18.89
C SER A 327 13.05 -12.73 -18.77
N VAL A 328 13.25 -13.63 -17.80
CA VAL A 328 12.36 -14.76 -17.55
C VAL A 328 11.73 -14.58 -16.18
N GLY A 329 10.43 -14.31 -16.16
CA GLY A 329 9.68 -14.11 -14.91
C GLY A 329 9.31 -15.43 -14.22
N ARG A 330 8.75 -15.34 -13.02
CA ARG A 330 8.42 -16.49 -12.14
C ARG A 330 7.48 -17.54 -12.77
N THR A 331 6.66 -17.14 -13.74
CA THR A 331 5.74 -18.04 -14.49
C THR A 331 6.29 -18.46 -15.86
N GLY A 332 7.59 -18.28 -16.05
CA GLY A 332 8.29 -18.63 -17.29
C GLY A 332 8.12 -17.63 -18.45
N ARG A 333 7.30 -16.58 -18.31
CA ARG A 333 7.12 -15.57 -19.36
C ARG A 333 8.45 -14.92 -19.71
N VAL A 334 8.80 -14.93 -20.98
CA VAL A 334 10.02 -14.33 -21.52
C VAL A 334 9.68 -12.97 -22.11
N THR A 335 10.12 -11.92 -21.43
CA THR A 335 9.75 -10.54 -21.77
C THR A 335 10.95 -9.81 -22.32
N PRO A 336 10.89 -9.28 -23.57
CA PRO A 336 11.93 -8.44 -24.12
C PRO A 336 11.91 -7.05 -23.48
N PHE A 337 13.11 -6.49 -23.28
CA PHE A 337 13.30 -5.11 -22.82
C PHE A 337 14.46 -4.44 -23.56
N ALA A 338 14.33 -3.15 -23.77
CA ALA A 338 15.37 -2.32 -24.35
C ALA A 338 16.50 -2.12 -23.34
N TYR A 339 17.75 -2.36 -23.76
CA TYR A 339 18.96 -1.93 -23.08
C TYR A 339 19.54 -0.76 -23.87
N MET A 340 19.70 0.41 -23.26
CA MET A 340 19.94 1.66 -23.96
C MET A 340 20.99 2.53 -23.27
N GLU A 341 21.50 3.53 -23.98
CA GLU A 341 22.34 4.53 -23.35
C GLU A 341 21.60 5.20 -22.19
N PRO A 342 22.29 5.45 -21.04
CA PRO A 342 21.66 6.08 -19.90
C PRO A 342 21.09 7.45 -20.26
N VAL A 343 19.82 7.69 -19.92
CA VAL A 343 19.15 8.96 -20.17
C VAL A 343 18.29 9.36 -18.98
N LYS A 344 18.26 10.66 -18.68
CA LYS A 344 17.39 11.20 -17.63
C LYS A 344 15.98 11.37 -18.18
N VAL A 345 14.97 10.87 -17.46
CA VAL A 345 13.55 11.06 -17.76
C VAL A 345 12.77 11.06 -16.46
N ALA A 346 11.91 12.08 -16.26
CA ALA A 346 11.11 12.28 -15.05
C ALA A 346 11.93 12.00 -13.77
N GLY A 347 12.99 12.80 -13.57
CA GLY A 347 13.82 12.83 -12.37
C GLY A 347 14.74 11.61 -12.12
N SER A 348 14.78 10.59 -13.00
CA SER A 348 15.67 9.44 -12.81
C SER A 348 16.46 9.08 -14.08
N THR A 349 17.64 8.47 -13.89
CA THR A 349 18.43 7.90 -14.98
C THR A 349 17.92 6.50 -15.31
N VAL A 350 17.57 6.28 -16.58
CA VAL A 350 16.99 5.03 -17.09
C VAL A 350 17.94 4.41 -18.11
N THR A 351 18.23 3.11 -17.95
CA THR A 351 19.04 2.29 -18.85
C THR A 351 18.26 1.16 -19.50
N ASN A 352 17.08 0.83 -18.95
CA ASN A 352 16.23 -0.24 -19.43
C ASN A 352 14.78 0.25 -19.56
N ALA A 353 14.07 -0.18 -20.60
CA ALA A 353 12.66 0.13 -20.81
C ALA A 353 11.91 -1.10 -21.33
N THR A 354 10.64 -1.26 -20.96
CA THR A 354 9.87 -2.40 -21.43
C THR A 354 9.55 -2.30 -22.93
N LEU A 355 9.56 -3.46 -23.58
CA LEU A 355 9.07 -3.66 -24.95
C LEU A 355 7.84 -4.59 -24.97
N HIS A 356 7.34 -4.98 -23.79
CA HIS A 356 6.17 -5.81 -23.55
C HIS A 356 6.25 -7.23 -24.12
N ASN A 357 6.36 -7.40 -25.44
CA ASN A 357 6.49 -8.66 -26.16
C ASN A 357 7.09 -8.48 -27.55
N ALA A 358 7.34 -9.58 -28.26
CA ALA A 358 7.97 -9.53 -29.59
C ALA A 358 7.08 -8.89 -30.67
N GLU A 359 5.75 -9.05 -30.57
CA GLU A 359 4.80 -8.44 -31.51
C GLU A 359 4.80 -6.92 -31.40
N GLU A 360 4.92 -6.39 -30.18
CA GLU A 360 5.02 -4.94 -29.94
C GLU A 360 6.30 -4.35 -30.54
N ILE A 361 7.41 -5.08 -30.51
CA ILE A 361 8.66 -4.66 -31.16
C ILE A 361 8.46 -4.53 -32.67
N LEU A 362 7.81 -5.53 -33.27
CA LEU A 362 7.50 -5.52 -34.71
C LEU A 362 6.51 -4.41 -35.06
N ARG A 363 5.43 -4.27 -34.27
CA ARG A 363 4.39 -3.24 -34.47
C ARG A 363 4.96 -1.83 -34.39
N LYS A 364 5.85 -1.58 -33.43
CA LYS A 364 6.54 -0.30 -33.27
C LYS A 364 7.66 -0.10 -34.29
N GLY A 365 8.10 -1.14 -34.99
CA GLY A 365 9.15 -1.09 -35.97
C GLY A 365 10.52 -0.74 -35.38
N VAL A 366 10.79 -1.13 -34.14
CA VAL A 366 12.02 -0.83 -33.40
C VAL A 366 13.12 -1.79 -33.81
N LEU A 367 14.29 -1.25 -34.13
CA LEU A 367 15.51 -1.99 -34.49
C LEU A 367 16.63 -1.70 -33.48
N ILE A 368 17.45 -2.68 -33.17
CA ILE A 368 18.66 -2.49 -32.34
C ILE A 368 19.60 -1.54 -33.07
N GLY A 369 20.06 -0.49 -32.41
CA GLY A 369 20.83 0.61 -32.99
C GLY A 369 20.00 1.87 -33.28
N ASP A 370 18.65 1.79 -33.19
CA ASP A 370 17.80 2.96 -33.37
C ASP A 370 18.03 4.02 -32.30
N THR A 371 17.83 5.28 -32.66
CA THR A 371 17.45 6.28 -31.69
C THR A 371 15.96 6.05 -31.38
N ILE A 372 15.62 5.78 -30.12
CA ILE A 372 14.26 5.49 -29.66
C ILE A 372 13.72 6.62 -28.79
N VAL A 373 12.40 6.79 -28.81
CA VAL A 373 11.67 7.65 -27.88
C VAL A 373 11.20 6.80 -26.71
N ILE A 374 11.49 7.24 -25.49
CA ILE A 374 11.02 6.60 -24.28
C ILE A 374 10.24 7.59 -23.41
N ARG A 375 9.34 7.04 -22.61
CA ARG A 375 8.66 7.77 -21.51
C ARG A 375 8.50 6.86 -20.31
N LYS A 376 8.08 7.41 -19.18
CA LYS A 376 7.60 6.61 -18.05
C LYS A 376 6.08 6.51 -18.08
N ALA A 377 5.55 5.32 -18.31
CA ALA A 377 4.12 5.06 -18.21
C ALA A 377 3.67 5.25 -16.76
N GLY A 378 2.69 6.16 -16.55
CA GLY A 378 2.18 6.52 -15.22
C GLY A 378 3.27 7.09 -14.29
N ASP A 379 4.30 7.74 -14.85
CA ASP A 379 5.49 8.28 -14.18
C ASP A 379 6.34 7.23 -13.42
N VAL A 380 6.11 5.95 -13.67
CA VAL A 380 6.78 4.83 -12.96
C VAL A 380 7.59 3.91 -13.88
N ILE A 381 6.95 3.34 -14.90
CA ILE A 381 7.56 2.27 -15.71
C ILE A 381 8.10 2.81 -17.03
N PRO A 382 9.43 2.76 -17.27
CA PRO A 382 9.99 3.15 -18.57
C PRO A 382 9.49 2.24 -19.70
N GLU A 383 8.97 2.82 -20.77
CA GLU A 383 8.52 2.12 -21.97
C GLU A 383 9.08 2.78 -23.24
N VAL A 384 9.32 1.96 -24.24
CA VAL A 384 9.72 2.43 -25.58
C VAL A 384 8.46 2.76 -26.38
N LEU A 385 8.35 3.99 -26.88
CA LEU A 385 7.24 4.43 -27.73
C LEU A 385 7.46 4.01 -29.19
N GLY A 386 8.67 4.21 -29.70
CA GLY A 386 9.04 3.89 -31.08
C GLY A 386 10.39 4.44 -31.49
N PRO A 387 10.84 4.20 -32.73
CA PRO A 387 12.08 4.72 -33.26
C PRO A 387 11.91 6.14 -33.83
N VAL A 388 13.00 6.90 -33.80
CA VAL A 388 13.15 8.15 -34.57
C VAL A 388 13.72 7.78 -35.94
N ILE A 389 12.86 7.47 -36.91
CA ILE A 389 13.22 6.87 -38.20
C ILE A 389 14.24 7.74 -38.95
N ASP A 390 14.12 9.06 -38.91
CA ASP A 390 15.00 10.01 -39.61
C ASP A 390 16.46 9.98 -39.08
N LYS A 391 16.67 9.38 -37.90
CA LYS A 391 18.02 9.22 -37.32
C LYS A 391 18.69 7.88 -37.65
N ARG A 392 18.03 7.02 -38.43
CA ARG A 392 18.59 5.73 -38.86
C ARG A 392 19.81 5.91 -39.78
N LYS A 393 20.81 5.08 -39.54
CA LYS A 393 22.10 5.08 -40.28
C LYS A 393 22.21 3.93 -41.29
N GLY A 394 21.23 3.00 -41.32
CA GLY A 394 21.23 1.81 -42.16
C GLY A 394 22.07 0.65 -41.61
N THR A 395 22.52 0.76 -40.36
CA THR A 395 23.26 -0.28 -39.62
C THR A 395 22.44 -0.97 -38.57
N GLU A 396 21.18 -0.56 -38.42
CA GLU A 396 20.23 -1.08 -37.44
C GLU A 396 19.87 -2.53 -37.80
N ARG A 397 19.67 -3.35 -36.78
CA ARG A 397 19.34 -4.77 -36.93
C ARG A 397 18.04 -5.15 -36.23
N ALA A 398 17.30 -6.06 -36.85
CA ALA A 398 16.08 -6.58 -36.25
C ALA A 398 16.38 -7.43 -35.01
N PHE A 399 15.50 -7.34 -33.99
CA PHE A 399 15.52 -8.25 -32.87
C PHE A 399 14.94 -9.60 -33.29
N VAL A 400 15.59 -10.66 -32.86
CA VAL A 400 15.10 -12.04 -33.02
C VAL A 400 14.89 -12.62 -31.64
N MET A 401 13.65 -13.02 -31.37
CA MET A 401 13.31 -13.66 -30.08
C MET A 401 14.10 -14.98 -29.97
N PRO A 402 14.78 -15.23 -28.85
CA PRO A 402 15.49 -16.49 -28.65
C PRO A 402 14.55 -17.69 -28.75
N SER A 403 14.99 -18.78 -29.35
CA SER A 403 14.26 -20.04 -29.39
C SER A 403 14.41 -20.85 -28.12
N ASN A 404 15.45 -20.59 -27.35
CA ASN A 404 15.76 -21.29 -26.12
C ASN A 404 15.84 -20.31 -24.95
N CYS A 405 15.44 -20.79 -23.76
CA CYS A 405 15.53 -20.03 -22.51
C CYS A 405 16.98 -19.65 -22.21
N PRO A 406 17.30 -18.37 -21.99
CA PRO A 406 18.69 -17.93 -21.74
C PRO A 406 19.24 -18.46 -20.40
N GLU A 407 18.36 -18.89 -19.48
CA GLU A 407 18.73 -19.33 -18.15
C GLU A 407 18.91 -20.86 -18.03
N CYS A 408 18.05 -21.65 -18.70
CA CYS A 408 18.08 -23.11 -18.57
C CYS A 408 18.19 -23.87 -19.89
N GLY A 409 18.23 -23.19 -21.04
CA GLY A 409 18.36 -23.81 -22.35
C GLY A 409 17.12 -24.51 -22.89
N SER A 410 16.03 -24.61 -22.15
CA SER A 410 14.79 -25.26 -22.62
C SER A 410 14.18 -24.51 -23.80
N GLU A 411 13.61 -25.23 -24.75
CA GLU A 411 12.91 -24.65 -25.89
C GLU A 411 11.72 -23.79 -25.43
N LEU A 412 11.67 -22.56 -25.90
CA LEU A 412 10.61 -21.60 -25.59
C LEU A 412 9.40 -21.84 -26.49
N ARG A 413 8.19 -21.72 -25.92
CA ARG A 413 6.96 -21.90 -26.68
C ARG A 413 5.79 -21.10 -26.09
N ALA A 414 4.79 -20.84 -26.93
CA ALA A 414 3.47 -20.43 -26.47
C ALA A 414 2.81 -21.59 -25.70
N MET A 415 2.10 -21.31 -24.62
CA MET A 415 1.47 -22.34 -23.80
C MET A 415 0.08 -22.74 -24.32
N SER A 416 -0.56 -21.87 -25.10
CA SER A 416 -1.84 -22.14 -25.78
C SER A 416 -1.83 -21.54 -27.18
N GLN A 417 -2.74 -22.02 -28.03
CA GLN A 417 -2.91 -21.48 -29.38
C GLN A 417 -3.43 -20.04 -29.30
N GLY A 418 -2.72 -19.10 -29.90
CA GLY A 418 -3.03 -17.66 -29.85
C GLY A 418 -2.41 -16.91 -28.66
N ASP A 419 -1.62 -17.57 -27.81
CA ASP A 419 -0.88 -16.90 -26.74
C ASP A 419 0.29 -16.10 -27.36
N VAL A 420 0.26 -14.78 -27.19
CA VAL A 420 1.32 -13.86 -27.64
C VAL A 420 2.59 -14.00 -26.79
N ASP A 421 2.44 -14.51 -25.58
CA ASP A 421 3.52 -14.66 -24.62
C ASP A 421 4.30 -15.96 -24.87
N ILE A 422 5.57 -15.84 -25.15
CA ILE A 422 6.50 -16.96 -25.22
C ILE A 422 7.01 -17.29 -23.81
N ARG A 423 7.03 -18.59 -23.46
CA ARG A 423 7.39 -19.03 -22.12
C ARG A 423 8.42 -20.14 -22.10
N CYS A 424 9.19 -20.17 -21.01
CA CYS A 424 10.02 -21.31 -20.65
C CYS A 424 9.16 -22.37 -19.96
N PRO A 425 9.00 -23.57 -20.52
CA PRO A 425 8.15 -24.63 -19.96
C PRO A 425 8.79 -25.35 -18.76
N ASN A 426 10.08 -25.14 -18.50
CA ASN A 426 10.78 -25.74 -17.36
C ASN A 426 10.43 -24.99 -16.07
N THR A 427 9.22 -25.20 -15.55
CA THR A 427 8.73 -24.53 -14.36
C THR A 427 9.39 -25.04 -13.08
N GLN A 428 9.85 -26.28 -13.05
CA GLN A 428 10.42 -26.90 -11.85
C GLN A 428 11.85 -26.42 -11.56
N SER A 429 12.72 -26.41 -12.55
CA SER A 429 14.16 -26.26 -12.31
C SER A 429 14.84 -25.09 -13.06
N CYS A 430 14.08 -24.25 -13.77
CA CYS A 430 14.65 -23.06 -14.40
C CYS A 430 15.16 -22.08 -13.33
N PRO A 431 16.47 -21.74 -13.31
CA PRO A 431 17.04 -20.90 -12.25
C PRO A 431 16.35 -19.53 -12.12
N ALA A 432 15.99 -18.90 -13.23
CA ALA A 432 15.29 -17.62 -13.19
C ALA A 432 13.90 -17.75 -12.55
N GLN A 433 13.12 -18.77 -12.95
CA GLN A 433 11.79 -18.99 -12.38
C GLN A 433 11.84 -19.31 -10.89
N LEU A 434 12.80 -20.14 -10.48
CA LEU A 434 13.02 -20.47 -9.06
C LEU A 434 13.38 -19.22 -8.25
N ARG A 435 14.34 -18.43 -8.71
CA ARG A 435 14.78 -17.19 -8.07
C ARG A 435 13.60 -16.22 -7.87
N GLU A 436 12.82 -16.02 -8.93
CA GLU A 436 11.67 -15.14 -8.91
C GLU A 436 10.54 -15.64 -7.98
N ARG A 437 10.31 -16.97 -7.91
CA ARG A 437 9.32 -17.55 -6.99
C ARG A 437 9.76 -17.39 -5.53
N ILE A 438 11.03 -17.69 -5.22
CA ILE A 438 11.58 -17.54 -3.86
C ILE A 438 11.53 -16.06 -3.42
N TYR A 439 11.94 -15.14 -4.29
CA TYR A 439 11.81 -13.71 -4.04
C TYR A 439 10.35 -13.31 -3.78
N TYR A 440 9.42 -13.82 -4.59
CA TYR A 440 8.00 -13.51 -4.44
C TYR A 440 7.41 -14.06 -3.14
N ILE A 441 7.79 -15.26 -2.71
CA ILE A 441 7.41 -15.84 -1.41
C ILE A 441 7.81 -14.89 -0.27
N GLY A 442 9.00 -14.29 -0.33
CA GLY A 442 9.48 -13.33 0.66
C GLY A 442 8.80 -11.96 0.60
N SER A 443 8.08 -11.65 -0.48
CA SER A 443 7.46 -10.33 -0.68
C SER A 443 6.31 -10.05 0.28
N ARG A 444 6.02 -8.75 0.50
CA ARG A 444 4.87 -8.29 1.30
C ARG A 444 3.52 -8.78 0.78
N ALA A 445 3.42 -9.07 -0.51
CA ALA A 445 2.20 -9.59 -1.12
C ALA A 445 1.93 -11.06 -0.73
N ALA A 446 2.96 -11.81 -0.38
CA ALA A 446 2.89 -13.21 0.02
C ALA A 446 3.18 -13.36 1.52
N LEU A 447 4.27 -14.02 1.92
CA LEU A 447 4.55 -14.36 3.32
C LEU A 447 5.29 -13.26 4.09
N ASP A 448 5.76 -12.18 3.42
CA ASP A 448 6.45 -11.03 4.02
C ASP A 448 7.64 -11.45 4.91
N ILE A 449 8.58 -12.18 4.31
CA ILE A 449 9.76 -12.71 4.98
C ILE A 449 10.89 -11.69 4.87
N ASP A 450 11.26 -11.06 5.98
CA ASP A 450 12.36 -10.09 6.02
C ASP A 450 13.67 -10.76 5.60
N VAL A 451 14.56 -9.99 4.96
CA VAL A 451 15.83 -10.46 4.39
C VAL A 451 15.69 -11.32 3.12
N LEU A 452 14.58 -12.02 2.89
CA LEU A 452 14.37 -12.85 1.69
C LEU A 452 14.06 -11.99 0.45
N GLY A 453 15.00 -11.09 0.09
CA GLY A 453 14.97 -10.30 -1.13
C GLY A 453 15.62 -11.05 -2.31
N TYR A 454 15.71 -10.37 -3.46
CA TYR A 454 16.26 -10.95 -4.69
C TYR A 454 17.70 -11.47 -4.53
N GLU A 455 18.56 -10.72 -3.84
CA GLU A 455 19.95 -11.10 -3.56
C GLU A 455 20.05 -12.35 -2.67
N ALA A 456 19.19 -12.42 -1.64
CA ALA A 456 19.15 -13.60 -0.77
C ALA A 456 18.65 -14.83 -1.53
N ALA A 457 17.60 -14.71 -2.34
CA ALA A 457 17.10 -15.81 -3.19
C ALA A 457 18.19 -16.30 -4.14
N THR A 458 18.93 -15.39 -4.77
CA THR A 458 20.08 -15.70 -5.64
C THR A 458 21.15 -16.45 -4.85
N ALA A 459 21.56 -15.93 -3.69
CA ALA A 459 22.60 -16.52 -2.88
C ALA A 459 22.25 -17.93 -2.37
N LEU A 460 20.97 -18.17 -2.02
CA LEU A 460 20.49 -19.49 -1.60
C LEU A 460 20.57 -20.53 -2.71
N LEU A 461 20.22 -20.15 -3.95
CA LEU A 461 20.25 -21.03 -5.10
C LEU A 461 21.68 -21.27 -5.63
N ASP A 462 22.49 -20.22 -5.75
CA ASP A 462 23.87 -20.31 -6.26
C ASP A 462 24.76 -21.14 -5.33
N ALA A 463 24.60 -20.99 -4.02
CA ALA A 463 25.29 -21.80 -3.02
C ALA A 463 24.67 -23.21 -2.84
N LYS A 464 23.61 -23.54 -3.58
CA LYS A 464 22.86 -24.81 -3.48
C LYS A 464 22.40 -25.14 -2.05
N ILE A 465 22.09 -24.10 -1.28
CA ILE A 465 21.54 -24.24 0.08
C ILE A 465 20.11 -24.76 0.03
N ILE A 466 19.38 -24.34 -1.01
CA ILE A 466 18.06 -24.85 -1.38
C ILE A 466 18.08 -25.30 -2.84
N THR A 467 17.27 -26.27 -3.16
CA THR A 467 17.08 -26.78 -4.54
C THR A 467 15.82 -26.20 -5.17
N ASP A 468 14.79 -25.97 -4.40
CA ASP A 468 13.54 -25.32 -4.79
C ASP A 468 12.87 -24.65 -3.56
N GLU A 469 11.69 -24.09 -3.75
CA GLU A 469 10.93 -23.40 -2.71
C GLU A 469 10.48 -24.31 -1.56
N SER A 470 10.45 -25.63 -1.77
CA SER A 470 10.07 -26.58 -0.72
C SER A 470 11.05 -26.64 0.45
N ASP A 471 12.33 -26.32 0.18
CA ASP A 471 13.41 -26.35 1.18
C ASP A 471 13.47 -25.10 2.07
N LEU A 472 12.64 -24.09 1.77
CA LEU A 472 12.76 -22.75 2.36
C LEU A 472 12.60 -22.76 3.90
N PHE A 473 11.67 -23.56 4.41
CA PHE A 473 11.41 -23.65 5.85
C PHE A 473 12.29 -24.67 6.59
N ASP A 474 13.20 -25.36 5.86
CA ASP A 474 14.21 -26.25 6.41
C ASP A 474 15.60 -25.60 6.54
N LEU A 475 15.66 -24.27 6.36
CA LEU A 475 16.88 -23.49 6.47
C LEU A 475 17.37 -23.47 7.93
N THR A 476 18.68 -23.69 8.10
CA THR A 476 19.36 -23.61 9.40
C THR A 476 20.55 -22.67 9.32
N LYS A 477 21.04 -22.24 10.47
CA LYS A 477 22.21 -21.37 10.55
C LYS A 477 23.45 -22.01 9.89
N GLU A 478 23.65 -23.32 10.09
CA GLU A 478 24.77 -24.09 9.54
C GLU A 478 24.72 -24.11 8.01
N LYS A 479 23.54 -24.22 7.41
CA LYS A 479 23.35 -24.16 5.96
C LYS A 479 23.61 -22.74 5.43
N LEU A 480 23.07 -21.72 6.07
CA LEU A 480 23.16 -20.33 5.60
C LEU A 480 24.61 -19.83 5.56
N VAL A 481 25.43 -20.14 6.57
CA VAL A 481 26.82 -19.65 6.66
C VAL A 481 27.75 -20.27 5.61
N THR A 482 27.27 -21.18 4.77
CA THR A 482 28.03 -21.67 3.61
C THR A 482 28.06 -20.68 2.46
N SER A 483 27.20 -19.67 2.46
CA SER A 483 27.17 -18.58 1.46
C SER A 483 27.81 -17.31 2.01
N SER A 484 28.60 -16.65 1.14
CA SER A 484 29.24 -15.36 1.45
C SER A 484 28.24 -14.24 1.71
N PHE A 485 27.01 -14.34 1.24
CA PHE A 485 25.93 -13.39 1.51
C PHE A 485 25.50 -13.42 2.99
N PHE A 486 25.61 -14.57 3.62
CA PHE A 486 25.23 -14.80 5.01
C PHE A 486 26.44 -14.86 5.98
N THR A 487 27.64 -14.57 5.47
CA THR A 487 28.89 -14.68 6.24
C THR A 487 29.67 -13.38 6.13
N LYS A 488 30.22 -12.91 7.25
CA LYS A 488 31.13 -11.76 7.26
C LYS A 488 32.53 -12.16 6.73
N LYS A 489 33.35 -11.16 6.44
CA LYS A 489 34.73 -11.36 5.95
C LYS A 489 35.62 -12.17 6.90
N ASP A 490 35.32 -12.19 8.20
CA ASP A 490 36.00 -12.93 9.24
C ASP A 490 35.48 -14.37 9.42
N GLY A 491 34.55 -14.81 8.57
CA GLY A 491 33.95 -16.16 8.63
C GLY A 491 32.82 -16.30 9.65
N THR A 492 32.47 -15.24 10.39
CA THR A 492 31.34 -15.28 11.34
C THR A 492 30.02 -15.03 10.64
N PRO A 493 28.89 -15.54 11.21
CA PRO A 493 27.56 -15.28 10.65
C PRO A 493 27.27 -13.79 10.56
N ALA A 494 26.71 -13.37 9.44
CA ALA A 494 26.21 -12.01 9.28
C ALA A 494 24.88 -11.82 10.04
N ALA A 495 24.52 -10.57 10.35
CA ALA A 495 23.30 -10.26 11.11
C ALA A 495 22.00 -10.65 10.38
N ASN A 496 22.04 -10.81 9.05
CA ASN A 496 20.91 -11.24 8.25
C ASN A 496 20.53 -12.71 8.47
N VAL A 497 21.42 -13.56 8.99
CA VAL A 497 21.15 -14.98 9.29
C VAL A 497 20.05 -15.12 10.34
N GLU A 498 20.25 -14.54 11.51
CA GLU A 498 19.27 -14.61 12.61
C GLU A 498 17.94 -13.93 12.24
N LYS A 499 18.02 -12.82 11.52
CA LYS A 499 16.81 -12.12 11.02
C LYS A 499 16.01 -12.98 10.06
N LEU A 500 16.67 -13.64 9.10
CA LEU A 500 15.98 -14.52 8.15
C LEU A 500 15.33 -15.70 8.85
N LEU A 501 16.03 -16.37 9.76
CA LEU A 501 15.48 -17.52 10.49
C LEU A 501 14.27 -17.11 11.35
N ALA A 502 14.36 -15.99 12.06
CA ALA A 502 13.23 -15.46 12.83
C ALA A 502 12.03 -15.11 11.94
N ALA A 503 12.27 -14.47 10.79
CA ALA A 503 11.22 -14.11 9.85
C ALA A 503 10.57 -15.34 9.20
N LEU A 504 11.32 -16.43 8.96
CA LEU A 504 10.78 -17.71 8.48
C LEU A 504 9.85 -18.35 9.51
N GLU A 505 10.22 -18.34 10.80
CA GLU A 505 9.37 -18.87 11.88
C GLU A 505 8.07 -18.04 12.00
N GLU A 506 8.15 -16.73 11.91
CA GLU A 506 6.96 -15.86 11.91
C GLU A 506 6.07 -16.12 10.69
N ALA A 507 6.68 -16.31 9.52
CA ALA A 507 5.98 -16.56 8.26
C ALA A 507 5.11 -17.83 8.27
N LYS A 508 5.47 -18.84 9.07
CA LYS A 508 4.67 -20.08 9.24
C LYS A 508 3.27 -19.81 9.77
N ASN A 509 3.10 -18.73 10.53
CA ASN A 509 1.83 -18.37 11.16
C ASN A 509 0.99 -17.37 10.34
N ARG A 510 1.41 -17.04 9.12
CA ARG A 510 0.63 -16.15 8.25
C ARG A 510 -0.72 -16.79 7.89
N PRO A 511 -1.77 -15.96 7.69
CA PRO A 511 -3.09 -16.46 7.27
C PRO A 511 -3.02 -17.31 6.01
N LEU A 512 -3.87 -18.36 5.92
CA LEU A 512 -3.93 -19.31 4.81
C LEU A 512 -3.90 -18.65 3.42
N TRP A 513 -4.64 -17.55 3.22
CA TRP A 513 -4.66 -16.87 1.92
C TRP A 513 -3.28 -16.39 1.46
N ARG A 514 -2.38 -16.00 2.39
CA ARG A 514 -1.01 -15.62 2.07
C ARG A 514 -0.16 -16.81 1.64
N THR A 515 -0.39 -17.96 2.24
CA THR A 515 0.22 -19.23 1.81
C THR A 515 -0.20 -19.57 0.38
N LEU A 516 -1.49 -19.43 0.04
CA LEU A 516 -2.00 -19.65 -1.32
C LEU A 516 -1.35 -18.68 -2.34
N VAL A 517 -1.18 -17.41 -1.98
CA VAL A 517 -0.47 -16.44 -2.83
C VAL A 517 1.00 -16.82 -3.02
N ALA A 518 1.67 -17.28 -1.95
CA ALA A 518 3.06 -17.70 -1.98
C ALA A 518 3.31 -18.90 -2.92
N LEU A 519 2.36 -19.81 -3.06
CA LEU A 519 2.44 -20.96 -3.97
C LEU A 519 2.52 -20.55 -5.46
N SER A 520 2.32 -19.26 -5.78
CA SER A 520 2.42 -18.73 -7.14
C SER A 520 1.56 -19.45 -8.18
N ILE A 521 0.38 -19.94 -7.77
CA ILE A 521 -0.61 -20.55 -8.67
C ILE A 521 -1.02 -19.50 -9.69
N ARG A 522 -0.99 -19.85 -10.96
CA ARG A 522 -1.30 -18.91 -12.04
C ARG A 522 -2.72 -18.35 -11.85
N HIS A 523 -2.87 -17.05 -12.03
CA HIS A 523 -4.11 -16.28 -11.85
C HIS A 523 -4.63 -16.16 -10.40
N VAL A 524 -4.06 -16.87 -9.43
CA VAL A 524 -4.44 -16.73 -8.02
C VAL A 524 -3.69 -15.55 -7.40
N GLY A 525 -4.36 -14.41 -7.30
CA GLY A 525 -3.92 -13.22 -6.57
C GLY A 525 -4.55 -13.16 -5.15
N PRO A 526 -4.27 -12.10 -4.38
CA PRO A 526 -4.78 -11.95 -3.01
C PRO A 526 -6.31 -12.09 -2.91
N THR A 527 -7.07 -11.49 -3.82
CA THR A 527 -8.55 -11.55 -3.80
C THR A 527 -9.06 -12.99 -3.97
N ALA A 528 -8.57 -13.72 -4.99
CA ALA A 528 -8.96 -15.11 -5.20
C ALA A 528 -8.50 -16.01 -4.04
N ALA A 529 -7.29 -15.78 -3.51
CA ALA A 529 -6.77 -16.53 -2.37
C ALA A 529 -7.60 -16.33 -1.10
N GLN A 530 -8.07 -15.11 -0.84
CA GLN A 530 -8.97 -14.80 0.27
C GLN A 530 -10.33 -15.48 0.10
N GLY A 531 -10.92 -15.43 -1.11
CA GLY A 531 -12.16 -16.13 -1.43
C GLY A 531 -12.05 -17.63 -1.19
N LEU A 532 -10.99 -18.26 -1.69
CA LEU A 532 -10.69 -19.69 -1.50
C LEU A 532 -10.52 -20.05 -0.02
N ALA A 533 -9.73 -19.27 0.72
CA ALA A 533 -9.49 -19.50 2.15
C ALA A 533 -10.77 -19.39 2.96
N THR A 534 -11.63 -18.41 2.65
CA THR A 534 -12.90 -18.19 3.33
C THR A 534 -13.90 -19.31 3.02
N ALA A 535 -14.01 -19.73 1.76
CA ALA A 535 -15.00 -20.73 1.33
C ALA A 535 -14.63 -22.15 1.75
N LEU A 536 -13.36 -22.56 1.63
CA LEU A 536 -12.91 -23.94 1.79
C LEU A 536 -12.06 -24.19 3.04
N GLY A 537 -11.53 -23.15 3.67
CA GLY A 537 -10.90 -23.22 4.98
C GLY A 537 -9.55 -23.94 5.07
N SER A 538 -9.10 -24.68 4.04
CA SER A 538 -7.81 -25.38 4.07
C SER A 538 -7.24 -25.65 2.68
N VAL A 539 -5.91 -25.76 2.57
CA VAL A 539 -5.21 -26.17 1.35
C VAL A 539 -5.71 -27.54 0.88
N LYS A 540 -5.95 -28.46 1.81
CA LYS A 540 -6.48 -29.79 1.49
C LYS A 540 -7.84 -29.72 0.81
N ALA A 541 -8.80 -29.02 1.38
CA ALA A 541 -10.13 -28.85 0.79
C ALA A 541 -10.07 -28.19 -0.59
N ILE A 542 -9.17 -27.20 -0.78
CA ILE A 542 -8.95 -26.55 -2.07
C ILE A 542 -8.39 -27.56 -3.10
N SER A 543 -7.46 -28.43 -2.68
CA SER A 543 -6.84 -29.43 -3.57
C SER A 543 -7.78 -30.56 -3.98
N GLU A 544 -8.81 -30.84 -3.18
CA GLU A 544 -9.80 -31.89 -3.41
C GLU A 544 -11.05 -31.37 -4.14
N ALA A 545 -11.23 -30.05 -4.24
CA ALA A 545 -12.39 -29.44 -4.88
C ALA A 545 -12.32 -29.57 -6.41
N SER A 546 -13.48 -29.76 -7.04
CA SER A 546 -13.61 -29.75 -8.48
C SER A 546 -13.50 -28.35 -9.08
N ALA A 547 -13.18 -28.24 -10.37
CA ALA A 547 -13.13 -26.97 -11.07
C ALA A 547 -14.46 -26.18 -10.99
N GLN A 548 -15.60 -26.88 -10.97
CA GLN A 548 -16.91 -26.23 -10.83
C GLN A 548 -17.11 -25.65 -9.43
N GLU A 549 -16.79 -26.40 -8.37
CA GLU A 549 -16.91 -25.93 -6.99
C GLU A 549 -16.00 -24.73 -6.74
N LEU A 550 -14.78 -24.73 -7.31
CA LEU A 550 -13.87 -23.61 -7.24
C LEU A 550 -14.38 -22.38 -8.00
N ALA A 551 -14.96 -22.59 -9.19
CA ALA A 551 -15.48 -21.50 -10.03
C ALA A 551 -16.72 -20.81 -9.44
N ASP A 552 -17.47 -21.50 -8.58
CA ASP A 552 -18.64 -20.95 -7.89
C ASP A 552 -18.26 -20.02 -6.70
N ILE A 553 -16.97 -19.99 -6.32
CA ILE A 553 -16.46 -19.10 -5.26
C ILE A 553 -16.34 -17.68 -5.80
N ASP A 554 -16.81 -16.70 -5.03
CA ASP A 554 -16.71 -15.28 -5.37
C ASP A 554 -15.25 -14.85 -5.58
N GLY A 555 -14.96 -14.22 -6.71
CA GLY A 555 -13.60 -13.83 -7.11
C GLY A 555 -12.76 -14.96 -7.75
N VAL A 556 -13.32 -16.16 -7.95
CA VAL A 556 -12.68 -17.29 -8.63
C VAL A 556 -13.47 -17.64 -9.88
N GLY A 557 -13.00 -17.24 -11.05
CA GLY A 557 -13.63 -17.63 -12.32
C GLY A 557 -13.11 -18.96 -12.85
N GLN A 558 -13.74 -19.48 -13.93
CA GLN A 558 -13.41 -20.76 -14.54
C GLN A 558 -11.90 -20.93 -14.84
N ILE A 559 -11.25 -19.91 -15.41
CA ILE A 559 -9.81 -19.94 -15.73
C ILE A 559 -8.94 -20.13 -14.48
N ILE A 560 -9.33 -19.46 -13.38
CA ILE A 560 -8.61 -19.58 -12.11
C ILE A 560 -8.80 -20.97 -11.52
N ALA A 561 -10.04 -21.49 -11.54
CA ALA A 561 -10.39 -22.81 -11.06
C ALA A 561 -9.60 -23.92 -11.78
N GLU A 562 -9.56 -23.86 -13.11
CA GLU A 562 -8.78 -24.80 -13.94
C GLU A 562 -7.29 -24.73 -13.61
N SER A 563 -6.73 -23.52 -13.43
CA SER A 563 -5.32 -23.33 -13.04
C SER A 563 -5.01 -23.93 -11.68
N ILE A 564 -5.95 -23.87 -10.73
CA ILE A 564 -5.80 -24.47 -9.39
C ILE A 564 -5.76 -25.99 -9.49
N VAL A 565 -6.72 -26.59 -10.20
CA VAL A 565 -6.79 -28.06 -10.40
C VAL A 565 -5.54 -28.57 -11.09
N GLU A 566 -5.09 -27.91 -12.17
CA GLU A 566 -3.85 -28.24 -12.88
C GLU A 566 -2.65 -28.18 -11.94
N TRP A 567 -2.53 -27.12 -11.15
CA TRP A 567 -1.41 -26.92 -10.24
C TRP A 567 -1.31 -28.02 -9.18
N PHE A 568 -2.42 -28.38 -8.53
CA PHE A 568 -2.46 -29.47 -7.53
C PHE A 568 -2.29 -30.86 -8.15
N GLY A 569 -2.53 -31.03 -9.46
CA GLY A 569 -2.27 -32.26 -10.20
C GLY A 569 -0.78 -32.58 -10.41
N ILE A 570 0.11 -31.62 -10.20
CA ILE A 570 1.55 -31.75 -10.45
C ILE A 570 2.27 -32.27 -9.19
N LYS A 571 2.99 -33.38 -9.31
CA LYS A 571 3.59 -34.09 -8.18
C LYS A 571 4.56 -33.23 -7.35
N TRP A 572 5.46 -32.50 -7.99
CA TRP A 572 6.43 -31.67 -7.24
C TRP A 572 5.77 -30.49 -6.52
N HIS A 573 4.62 -29.99 -6.98
CA HIS A 573 3.82 -29.03 -6.23
C HIS A 573 3.23 -29.62 -4.94
N GLN A 574 2.77 -30.89 -5.01
CA GLN A 574 2.29 -31.61 -3.83
C GLN A 574 3.43 -31.86 -2.82
N GLU A 575 4.66 -32.06 -3.30
CA GLU A 575 5.85 -32.18 -2.47
C GLU A 575 6.16 -30.87 -1.72
N ILE A 576 5.99 -29.69 -2.34
CA ILE A 576 6.09 -28.40 -1.68
C ILE A 576 5.10 -28.30 -0.51
N ILE A 577 3.82 -28.58 -0.76
CA ILE A 577 2.77 -28.56 0.26
C ILE A 577 3.14 -29.48 1.43
N THR A 578 3.51 -30.71 1.12
CA THR A 578 3.86 -31.71 2.13
C THR A 578 5.05 -31.27 3.02
N LYS A 579 6.09 -30.69 2.42
CA LYS A 579 7.25 -30.18 3.18
C LYS A 579 6.88 -28.96 4.02
N TRP A 580 6.13 -28.02 3.45
CA TRP A 580 5.71 -26.83 4.17
C TRP A 580 4.78 -27.15 5.34
N GLU A 581 3.82 -28.07 5.15
CA GLU A 581 2.93 -28.56 6.22
C GLU A 581 3.74 -29.22 7.34
N LYS A 582 4.70 -30.09 6.99
CA LYS A 582 5.60 -30.74 7.95
C LYS A 582 6.47 -29.73 8.71
N ALA A 583 6.87 -28.65 8.06
CA ALA A 583 7.63 -27.55 8.69
C ALA A 583 6.75 -26.63 9.57
N GLY A 584 5.44 -26.80 9.58
CA GLY A 584 4.49 -26.07 10.41
C GLY A 584 3.94 -24.81 9.76
N VAL A 585 4.02 -24.68 8.43
CA VAL A 585 3.36 -23.57 7.71
C VAL A 585 1.83 -23.71 7.79
N CYS A 586 1.15 -22.61 8.02
CA CYS A 586 -0.31 -22.57 8.16
C CYS A 586 -1.00 -23.02 6.87
N MET A 587 -1.65 -24.21 6.91
CA MET A 587 -2.39 -24.83 5.81
C MET A 587 -3.90 -24.81 6.02
N VAL A 588 -4.36 -24.24 7.13
CA VAL A 588 -5.78 -24.15 7.48
C VAL A 588 -6.10 -22.75 7.99
N VAL A 589 -7.33 -22.31 7.79
CA VAL A 589 -7.80 -21.10 8.46
C VAL A 589 -7.77 -21.38 9.96
N GLN A 590 -6.95 -20.61 10.70
CA GLN A 590 -6.95 -20.72 12.16
C GLN A 590 -8.35 -20.35 12.64
N GLN A 591 -9.03 -21.31 13.26
CA GLN A 591 -10.28 -21.03 13.93
C GLN A 591 -9.94 -20.12 15.12
N THR A 592 -10.14 -18.83 14.97
CA THR A 592 -10.51 -17.99 16.11
C THR A 592 -11.68 -18.71 16.75
N GLU A 593 -11.69 -18.85 18.10
CA GLU A 593 -12.76 -19.54 18.85
C GLU A 593 -14.11 -19.34 18.17
N GLN A 594 -14.77 -20.45 17.80
CA GLN A 594 -16.06 -20.38 17.10
C GLN A 594 -17.03 -19.64 18.01
N LEU A 595 -17.20 -18.37 17.74
CA LEU A 595 -18.25 -17.60 18.38
C LEU A 595 -19.60 -18.26 18.05
N PRO A 596 -20.58 -18.24 18.98
CA PRO A 596 -21.88 -18.82 18.74
C PRO A 596 -22.46 -18.31 17.41
N GLN A 597 -22.86 -19.22 16.51
CA GLN A 597 -23.39 -18.89 15.18
C GLN A 597 -24.82 -18.31 15.25
N THR A 598 -25.00 -17.29 16.09
CA THR A 598 -26.31 -16.70 16.45
C THR A 598 -26.97 -15.93 15.30
N LEU A 599 -26.19 -15.55 14.30
CA LEU A 599 -26.66 -14.81 13.12
C LEU A 599 -26.70 -15.67 11.86
N ALA A 600 -26.56 -17.01 11.97
CA ALA A 600 -26.51 -17.90 10.83
C ALA A 600 -27.73 -17.75 9.90
N GLY A 601 -27.47 -17.54 8.61
CA GLY A 601 -28.49 -17.39 7.56
C GLY A 601 -29.11 -15.99 7.46
N LEU A 602 -28.76 -15.04 8.34
CA LEU A 602 -29.26 -13.67 8.30
C LEU A 602 -28.35 -12.74 7.52
N THR A 603 -28.96 -11.88 6.70
CA THR A 603 -28.26 -10.85 5.91
C THR A 603 -28.47 -9.47 6.53
N PHE A 604 -27.36 -8.79 6.86
CA PHE A 604 -27.38 -7.47 7.49
C PHE A 604 -26.86 -6.39 6.54
N VAL A 605 -27.47 -5.23 6.58
CA VAL A 605 -26.92 -3.99 6.01
C VAL A 605 -26.71 -2.99 7.13
N VAL A 606 -25.51 -2.44 7.21
CA VAL A 606 -25.15 -1.45 8.23
C VAL A 606 -25.16 -0.04 7.64
N THR A 607 -25.73 0.93 8.38
CA THR A 607 -25.77 2.35 7.99
C THR A 607 -25.68 3.27 9.21
N GLY A 608 -24.96 4.38 9.07
CA GLY A 608 -24.66 5.29 10.19
C GLY A 608 -23.46 4.83 11.02
N GLY A 609 -23.02 5.68 11.95
CA GLY A 609 -21.94 5.38 12.90
C GLY A 609 -22.47 4.57 14.07
N LEU A 610 -21.81 3.45 14.42
CA LEU A 610 -22.12 2.65 15.61
C LEU A 610 -21.20 3.08 16.76
N GLU A 611 -21.68 3.01 17.98
CA GLU A 611 -20.90 3.43 19.18
C GLU A 611 -19.83 2.42 19.57
N SER A 612 -20.14 1.11 19.45
CA SER A 612 -19.25 0.02 19.92
C SER A 612 -18.57 -0.75 18.80
N PHE A 613 -18.86 -0.44 17.56
CA PHE A 613 -18.31 -1.17 16.41
C PHE A 613 -17.81 -0.22 15.34
N THR A 614 -16.62 -0.48 14.81
CA THR A 614 -16.19 0.10 13.54
C THR A 614 -16.99 -0.54 12.39
N ARG A 615 -16.99 0.09 11.23
CA ARG A 615 -17.75 -0.40 10.07
C ARG A 615 -17.26 -1.77 9.56
N ASP A 616 -15.98 -2.04 9.67
CA ASP A 616 -15.40 -3.34 9.32
C ASP A 616 -15.51 -4.30 10.48
N GLY A 617 -15.29 -3.86 11.73
CA GLY A 617 -15.49 -4.67 12.91
C GLY A 617 -16.93 -5.19 13.07
N ILE A 618 -17.94 -4.41 12.67
CA ILE A 618 -19.32 -4.91 12.64
C ILE A 618 -19.52 -5.97 11.54
N SER A 619 -18.90 -5.79 10.37
CA SER A 619 -18.96 -6.77 9.28
C SER A 619 -18.25 -8.07 9.65
N GLU A 620 -17.10 -7.96 10.33
CA GLU A 620 -16.37 -9.12 10.88
C GLU A 620 -17.19 -9.80 11.98
N THR A 621 -17.81 -9.04 12.89
CA THR A 621 -18.66 -9.58 13.94
C THR A 621 -19.87 -10.32 13.36
N ILE A 622 -20.55 -9.74 12.36
CA ILE A 622 -21.66 -10.40 11.67
C ILE A 622 -21.17 -11.72 11.05
N THR A 623 -20.04 -11.70 10.35
CA THR A 623 -19.47 -12.88 9.69
C THR A 623 -19.02 -13.94 10.70
N ALA A 624 -18.36 -13.52 11.80
CA ALA A 624 -17.88 -14.41 12.85
C ALA A 624 -19.05 -15.15 13.58
N HIS A 625 -20.23 -14.54 13.61
CA HIS A 625 -21.46 -15.16 14.17
C HIS A 625 -22.34 -15.83 13.09
N GLY A 626 -21.82 -16.05 11.86
CA GLY A 626 -22.48 -16.78 10.78
C GLY A 626 -23.46 -15.95 9.94
N GLY A 627 -23.55 -14.63 10.14
CA GLY A 627 -24.37 -13.73 9.34
C GLY A 627 -23.66 -13.27 8.06
N LYS A 628 -24.41 -12.68 7.14
CA LYS A 628 -23.90 -12.16 5.87
C LYS A 628 -24.01 -10.63 5.84
N PRO A 629 -22.89 -9.87 5.89
CA PRO A 629 -22.93 -8.43 5.69
C PRO A 629 -23.14 -8.11 4.20
N SER A 630 -23.95 -7.06 3.92
CA SER A 630 -24.24 -6.60 2.56
C SER A 630 -24.09 -5.08 2.46
N SER A 631 -23.61 -4.62 1.32
CA SER A 631 -23.40 -3.19 1.06
C SER A 631 -24.66 -2.44 0.65
N SER A 632 -25.73 -3.13 0.20
CA SER A 632 -26.96 -2.53 -0.30
C SER A 632 -28.21 -3.20 0.26
N VAL A 633 -29.26 -2.40 0.53
CA VAL A 633 -30.56 -2.90 0.99
C VAL A 633 -31.36 -3.48 -0.17
N SER A 634 -31.85 -4.69 0.01
CA SER A 634 -32.69 -5.42 -0.95
C SER A 634 -33.79 -6.22 -0.22
N LYS A 635 -34.72 -6.81 -0.95
CA LYS A 635 -35.73 -7.73 -0.37
C LYS A 635 -35.15 -8.99 0.28
N LYS A 636 -33.85 -9.26 0.05
CA LYS A 636 -33.12 -10.37 0.68
C LYS A 636 -32.37 -9.96 1.96
N THR A 637 -32.48 -8.69 2.37
CA THR A 637 -31.89 -8.16 3.61
C THR A 637 -32.82 -8.44 4.76
N ASP A 638 -32.33 -9.13 5.80
CA ASP A 638 -33.15 -9.49 6.98
C ASP A 638 -33.21 -8.34 7.98
N TYR A 639 -32.08 -7.62 8.15
CA TYR A 639 -31.99 -6.48 9.07
C TYR A 639 -31.17 -5.34 8.50
N VAL A 640 -31.60 -4.11 8.78
CA VAL A 640 -30.75 -2.92 8.60
C VAL A 640 -30.39 -2.40 9.99
N LEU A 641 -29.11 -2.54 10.33
CA LEU A 641 -28.54 -2.01 11.57
C LEU A 641 -28.20 -0.53 11.37
N VAL A 642 -28.82 0.29 12.22
CA VAL A 642 -28.76 1.75 12.12
C VAL A 642 -28.04 2.33 13.33
N GLY A 643 -26.99 3.11 13.05
CA GLY A 643 -26.32 3.95 14.03
C GLY A 643 -26.68 5.44 13.91
N SER A 644 -25.83 6.32 14.44
CA SER A 644 -25.97 7.76 14.31
C SER A 644 -25.86 8.21 12.85
N ASP A 645 -26.62 9.21 12.46
CA ASP A 645 -26.64 9.79 11.09
C ASP A 645 -26.81 8.76 9.96
N PRO A 646 -27.91 7.99 9.97
CA PRO A 646 -28.18 6.99 8.97
C PRO A 646 -28.40 7.62 7.60
N GLY A 647 -27.63 7.21 6.58
CA GLY A 647 -27.75 7.69 5.20
C GLY A 647 -28.96 7.11 4.46
N SER A 648 -28.95 7.22 3.13
CA SER A 648 -30.02 6.78 2.20
C SER A 648 -30.47 5.32 2.36
N LYS A 649 -29.70 4.47 3.01
CA LYS A 649 -30.03 3.07 3.26
C LYS A 649 -31.19 2.88 4.23
N LEU A 650 -31.37 3.78 5.22
CA LEU A 650 -32.51 3.76 6.12
C LEU A 650 -33.82 4.01 5.36
N ALA A 651 -33.85 5.04 4.53
CA ALA A 651 -35.01 5.34 3.69
C ALA A 651 -35.35 4.15 2.76
N LYS A 652 -34.32 3.51 2.19
CA LYS A 652 -34.47 2.32 1.36
C LYS A 652 -35.00 1.11 2.12
N ALA A 653 -34.58 0.92 3.38
CA ALA A 653 -35.09 -0.13 4.24
C ALA A 653 -36.60 0.07 4.54
N GLN A 654 -37.00 1.30 4.84
CA GLN A 654 -38.40 1.68 5.08
C GLN A 654 -39.27 1.48 3.83
N GLU A 655 -38.75 1.88 2.65
CA GLU A 655 -39.44 1.66 1.36
C GLU A 655 -39.67 0.18 1.07
N LEU A 656 -38.70 -0.68 1.38
CA LEU A 656 -38.76 -2.12 1.09
C LEU A 656 -39.38 -2.94 2.25
N GLY A 657 -39.75 -2.31 3.37
CA GLY A 657 -40.29 -2.99 4.54
C GLY A 657 -39.30 -3.88 5.26
N VAL A 658 -37.99 -3.61 5.14
CA VAL A 658 -36.93 -4.39 5.82
C VAL A 658 -36.84 -3.93 7.28
N PRO A 659 -36.80 -4.87 8.24
CA PRO A 659 -36.67 -4.55 9.66
C PRO A 659 -35.41 -3.71 9.96
N VAL A 660 -35.60 -2.62 10.72
CA VAL A 660 -34.53 -1.72 11.16
C VAL A 660 -34.28 -1.98 12.63
N ILE A 661 -33.02 -2.20 13.00
CA ILE A 661 -32.57 -2.43 14.37
C ILE A 661 -31.47 -1.44 14.75
N ASP A 662 -31.39 -1.15 16.05
CA ASP A 662 -30.30 -0.39 16.64
C ASP A 662 -29.16 -1.30 17.13
N GLU A 663 -28.10 -0.69 17.64
CA GLU A 663 -26.95 -1.42 18.15
C GLU A 663 -27.28 -2.26 19.40
N ALA A 664 -28.21 -1.82 20.23
CA ALA A 664 -28.65 -2.54 21.42
C ALA A 664 -29.35 -3.86 21.01
N ARG A 665 -30.27 -3.79 20.05
CA ARG A 665 -30.95 -4.97 19.51
C ARG A 665 -30.00 -5.92 18.77
N PHE A 666 -29.01 -5.36 18.08
CA PHE A 666 -27.99 -6.19 17.44
C PHE A 666 -27.16 -6.98 18.48
N LYS A 667 -26.75 -6.34 19.60
CA LYS A 667 -26.05 -7.03 20.70
C LYS A 667 -26.91 -8.14 21.34
N GLU A 668 -28.23 -7.97 21.42
CA GLU A 668 -29.12 -9.03 21.86
C GLU A 668 -29.14 -10.22 20.89
N LEU A 669 -29.17 -9.96 19.58
CA LEU A 669 -29.08 -11.01 18.55
C LEU A 669 -27.73 -11.75 18.62
N LEU A 670 -26.62 -11.06 18.88
CA LEU A 670 -25.31 -11.68 19.11
C LEU A 670 -25.33 -12.60 20.33
N ALA A 671 -26.07 -12.24 21.38
CA ALA A 671 -26.24 -13.05 22.58
C ALA A 671 -27.28 -14.19 22.42
N GLY A 672 -27.87 -14.36 21.21
CA GLY A 672 -28.88 -15.40 20.93
C GLY A 672 -30.24 -15.13 21.56
N LYS A 673 -30.60 -13.86 21.82
CA LYS A 673 -31.84 -13.44 22.44
C LYS A 673 -32.82 -12.79 21.48
#